data_43cd3f60c848d7bc68423e9cca27d8aa
#
_entry.id   43cd3f60c848d7bc68423e9cca27d8aa
#
_cell.length_a   1.000
_cell.length_b   1.000
_cell.length_c   1.000
_cell.angle_alpha   90.00
_cell.angle_beta   90.00
_cell.angle_gamma   90.00
#
_symmetry.space_group_name_H-M   'P 1'
#
loop_
_entity.id
_entity.type
_entity.pdbx_description
1 polymer ?
#
loop_
_entity_poly.entity_id
_entity_poly.type
_entity_poly.pdbx_seq_one_letter_code
_entity_poly.pdbx_strand_id
1 'polypeptide(L)'
;MGLLAQKKHKAKGNQFFSRLKSIPRVANLLESKETQLIAFFCFLFFIIILRLFQLQILEYEEYNTLLSKLHYRESLLTPERGNIYALDKGWHPVKLTENITLYDLAIDPRELDGIISGSNLPMKNRFIEIVTPVLYKHLCEVNGMNPVNKTDCIKNIELFAGVNLLPKKPELFYFWSGMESPEYQSFNFEEYEKNFGKTVDQFTKEKAFELIKTKLDQKIKIWIKTQNYLWYFTEPKFLEELAQKQLPYVHIIADHYVYLEPSTMIDPGLAQATIEGLLKKWKYPIWSQFENLFKPQEWKYIKIISGLNPALAQEIRELKIKHRWELSKIERNRNSRQENTSQSKKERLIAIPVLYGLVLEPYTTRYYPYWNFMANILGYVDRWWTAYYGIEQYFDAKLKGKKWEIKGRTSAWLGNVGANEFEIQNPTNGSDIYLTVDIWLQREVERLAKEQLENVKADAIAILVTDAENGEVRASVSAPTFDPNNYNDAYTLIPLGRENREIIDNQTYIDIPVYVHTGGEYKLANLTERKQENLKKYIAKNIYWAQVFVDKNITVPFEPGSIFKAFTVAIGIDTDEMNFDERYVDEGSVKVWIYTIKNATKTCMGNHNFLHALVYSCNVWMVKIVQRVGKYVFYNYLGKLGFWELTGIELAEEKPWFIDKVNLVSMARFLNNAFWQGLTTTQIQLAAAYVALVNWWEYIKPTIIGNIIDPSNTENSYNKYQNSNKIFKSETSEQIKKGLFNVINTNPELSSANLSGQKLWAKSGTAQISFRGRYQRGEGWTNGTFAGVISTEDPRYVVNIWIRRPRKSQWWGSTAGPIFRQIAQYLLTYDL
;
A
#
# COMPACT_ATOMS: atom_id res chain seq x y z
N MET A 1 -64.54 -16.49 0.92
CA MET A 1 -65.00 -17.33 2.04
C MET A 1 -64.75 -16.71 3.44
N GLY A 2 -64.44 -15.47 3.56
CA GLY A 2 -64.10 -14.79 4.83
C GLY A 2 -65.24 -14.00 5.51
N LEU A 3 -66.37 -13.78 4.84
CA LEU A 3 -67.43 -12.88 5.32
C LEU A 3 -68.62 -13.60 5.99
N LEU A 4 -68.70 -14.93 5.89
CA LEU A 4 -69.80 -15.74 6.52
C LEU A 4 -69.45 -16.31 7.92
N ALA A 5 -68.21 -16.24 8.34
CA ALA A 5 -67.76 -16.71 9.66
C ALA A 5 -67.98 -15.65 10.77
N GLN A 6 -68.00 -14.36 10.42
CA GLN A 6 -68.17 -13.33 11.47
C GLN A 6 -69.61 -13.14 11.98
N LYS A 7 -70.63 -13.59 11.22
CA LYS A 7 -72.06 -13.49 11.68
C LYS A 7 -72.51 -14.56 12.67
N LYS A 8 -71.86 -15.75 12.74
CA LYS A 8 -72.21 -16.82 13.66
C LYS A 8 -71.64 -16.68 15.07
N HIS A 9 -70.57 -15.94 15.23
CA HIS A 9 -69.94 -15.76 16.57
C HIS A 9 -70.58 -14.64 17.41
N LYS A 10 -71.21 -13.61 16.74
CA LYS A 10 -71.93 -12.58 17.51
C LYS A 10 -73.23 -13.08 18.14
N ALA A 11 -73.90 -14.11 17.54
CA ALA A 11 -75.15 -14.66 18.08
C ALA A 11 -74.96 -15.57 19.28
N LYS A 12 -73.77 -16.26 19.41
CA LYS A 12 -73.52 -17.16 20.58
C LYS A 12 -73.05 -16.43 21.80
N GLY A 13 -72.33 -15.31 21.66
CA GLY A 13 -71.90 -14.47 22.84
C GLY A 13 -73.08 -13.87 23.57
N ASN A 14 -74.09 -13.37 22.87
CA ASN A 14 -75.28 -12.76 23.51
C ASN A 14 -76.20 -13.80 24.20
N GLN A 15 -76.20 -15.05 23.78
CA GLN A 15 -77.00 -16.12 24.44
C GLN A 15 -76.27 -16.61 25.73
N PHE A 16 -74.98 -16.55 25.80
CA PHE A 16 -74.25 -16.94 27.01
C PHE A 16 -74.40 -15.92 28.14
N PHE A 17 -74.36 -14.66 27.84
CA PHE A 17 -74.58 -13.57 28.82
C PHE A 17 -76.04 -13.45 29.26
N SER A 18 -77.01 -13.74 28.44
CA SER A 18 -78.44 -13.75 28.78
C SER A 18 -78.76 -14.96 29.70
N ARG A 19 -78.12 -16.10 29.51
CA ARG A 19 -78.31 -17.29 30.45
C ARG A 19 -77.62 -17.09 31.81
N LEU A 20 -76.56 -16.32 31.92
CA LEU A 20 -75.91 -16.00 33.17
C LEU A 20 -76.72 -15.02 34.03
N LYS A 21 -77.60 -14.17 33.43
CA LYS A 21 -78.47 -13.26 34.13
C LYS A 21 -79.72 -13.93 34.71
N SER A 22 -80.06 -15.18 34.35
CA SER A 22 -81.26 -15.89 34.77
C SER A 22 -81.05 -16.72 36.00
N ILE A 23 -79.82 -16.71 36.63
CA ILE A 23 -79.55 -17.44 37.86
C ILE A 23 -79.54 -16.41 38.98
N PRO A 24 -80.54 -16.45 39.96
CA PRO A 24 -80.75 -15.42 40.95
C PRO A 24 -79.52 -15.18 41.89
N ARG A 25 -78.69 -16.19 42.02
CA ARG A 25 -77.42 -16.10 42.81
C ARG A 25 -76.31 -15.32 42.13
N VAL A 26 -76.31 -15.28 40.83
CA VAL A 26 -75.27 -14.58 40.06
C VAL A 26 -75.57 -13.08 39.89
N ALA A 27 -76.85 -12.68 39.84
CA ALA A 27 -77.20 -11.31 39.73
C ALA A 27 -76.80 -10.48 41.00
N ASN A 28 -77.04 -11.05 42.15
CA ASN A 28 -76.67 -10.42 43.45
C ASN A 28 -75.14 -10.37 43.69
N LEU A 29 -74.37 -11.21 43.06
CA LEU A 29 -72.93 -11.23 43.13
C LEU A 29 -72.35 -10.10 42.21
N LEU A 30 -72.99 -9.76 41.08
CA LEU A 30 -72.59 -8.73 40.17
C LEU A 30 -72.89 -7.27 40.64
N GLU A 31 -73.79 -7.14 41.62
CA GLU A 31 -74.16 -5.85 42.19
C GLU A 31 -73.38 -5.47 43.47
N SER A 32 -72.62 -6.40 44.04
CA SER A 32 -71.78 -6.12 45.20
C SER A 32 -70.56 -5.27 44.79
N LYS A 33 -70.20 -4.24 45.53
CA LYS A 33 -68.99 -3.38 45.29
C LYS A 33 -67.73 -4.19 45.23
N GLU A 34 -67.63 -5.29 45.96
CA GLU A 34 -66.49 -6.21 46.00
C GLU A 34 -66.34 -6.97 44.67
N THR A 35 -67.45 -7.44 44.05
CA THR A 35 -67.39 -8.16 42.78
C THR A 35 -67.10 -7.16 41.61
N GLN A 36 -67.59 -5.93 41.69
CA GLN A 36 -67.24 -4.88 40.71
C GLN A 36 -65.78 -4.51 40.81
N LEU A 37 -65.16 -4.49 42.00
CA LEU A 37 -63.75 -4.22 42.20
C LEU A 37 -62.89 -5.38 41.66
N ILE A 38 -63.29 -6.63 41.94
CA ILE A 38 -62.62 -7.83 41.38
C ILE A 38 -62.73 -7.84 39.86
N ALA A 39 -63.89 -7.53 39.29
CA ALA A 39 -64.03 -7.48 37.83
C ALA A 39 -63.20 -6.35 37.22
N PHE A 40 -63.07 -5.24 37.88
CA PHE A 40 -62.17 -4.14 37.45
C PHE A 40 -60.71 -4.54 37.48
N PHE A 41 -60.25 -5.22 38.54
CA PHE A 41 -58.85 -5.72 38.58
C PHE A 41 -58.62 -6.85 37.55
N CYS A 42 -59.59 -7.76 37.35
CA CYS A 42 -59.48 -8.78 36.32
C CYS A 42 -59.42 -8.15 34.89
N PHE A 43 -60.13 -7.07 34.66
CA PHE A 43 -60.08 -6.30 33.38
C PHE A 43 -58.75 -5.63 33.22
N LEU A 44 -58.20 -4.97 34.26
CA LEU A 44 -56.83 -4.43 34.24
C LEU A 44 -55.78 -5.49 33.97
N PHE A 45 -55.89 -6.63 34.63
CA PHE A 45 -54.98 -7.76 34.44
C PHE A 45 -55.10 -8.34 33.04
N PHE A 46 -56.27 -8.37 32.44
CA PHE A 46 -56.47 -8.77 31.06
C PHE A 46 -55.84 -7.80 30.07
N ILE A 47 -55.88 -6.49 30.33
CA ILE A 47 -55.16 -5.50 29.52
C ILE A 47 -53.66 -5.71 29.58
N ILE A 48 -53.14 -6.03 30.79
CA ILE A 48 -51.69 -6.32 30.96
C ILE A 48 -51.32 -7.59 30.17
N ILE A 49 -52.13 -8.64 30.26
CA ILE A 49 -51.90 -9.87 29.47
C ILE A 49 -51.94 -9.59 27.97
N LEU A 50 -52.90 -8.80 27.50
CA LEU A 50 -52.98 -8.43 26.08
C LEU A 50 -51.74 -7.63 25.66
N ARG A 51 -51.25 -6.72 26.50
CA ARG A 51 -50.04 -5.98 26.19
C ARG A 51 -48.79 -6.85 26.23
N LEU A 52 -48.71 -7.80 27.19
CA LEU A 52 -47.66 -8.79 27.21
C LEU A 52 -47.69 -9.70 25.96
N PHE A 53 -48.88 -10.11 25.55
CA PHE A 53 -49.06 -10.90 24.33
C PHE A 53 -48.63 -10.10 23.08
N GLN A 54 -48.98 -8.83 23.02
CA GLN A 54 -48.54 -7.97 21.93
C GLN A 54 -47.02 -7.84 21.89
N LEU A 55 -46.37 -7.58 23.01
CA LEU A 55 -44.91 -7.41 23.12
C LEU A 55 -44.16 -8.72 22.89
N GLN A 56 -44.67 -9.85 23.43
CA GLN A 56 -43.95 -11.14 23.40
C GLN A 56 -44.27 -12.01 22.18
N ILE A 57 -45.35 -11.73 21.46
CA ILE A 57 -45.75 -12.56 20.30
C ILE A 57 -45.86 -11.73 19.04
N LEU A 58 -46.56 -10.59 19.07
CA LEU A 58 -46.75 -9.78 17.83
C LEU A 58 -45.57 -8.89 17.49
N GLU A 59 -44.91 -8.32 18.49
CA GLU A 59 -43.77 -7.40 18.34
C GLU A 59 -42.44 -8.08 18.69
N TYR A 60 -42.44 -9.40 18.93
CA TYR A 60 -41.27 -10.16 19.34
C TYR A 60 -40.11 -10.05 18.38
N GLU A 61 -40.37 -10.12 17.06
CA GLU A 61 -39.31 -10.01 16.03
C GLU A 61 -38.73 -8.61 15.97
N GLU A 62 -39.54 -7.57 16.15
CA GLU A 62 -39.08 -6.18 16.18
C GLU A 62 -38.17 -5.90 17.38
N TYR A 63 -38.59 -6.33 18.57
CA TYR A 63 -37.78 -6.19 19.79
C TYR A 63 -36.56 -7.09 19.79
N ASN A 64 -36.66 -8.30 19.22
CA ASN A 64 -35.54 -9.22 19.13
C ASN A 64 -34.49 -8.72 18.10
N THR A 65 -34.92 -8.09 16.99
CA THR A 65 -34.02 -7.38 16.06
C THR A 65 -33.39 -6.14 16.69
N LEU A 66 -34.11 -5.44 17.54
CA LEU A 66 -33.55 -4.29 18.29
C LEU A 66 -32.54 -4.75 19.36
N LEU A 67 -32.87 -5.81 20.09
CA LEU A 67 -32.00 -6.46 21.07
C LEU A 67 -30.76 -7.08 20.41
N SER A 68 -30.91 -7.72 19.26
CA SER A 68 -29.78 -8.23 18.50
C SER A 68 -28.86 -7.10 18.01
N LYS A 69 -29.42 -5.96 17.59
CA LYS A 69 -28.63 -4.76 17.27
C LYS A 69 -27.98 -4.11 18.49
N LEU A 70 -28.53 -4.25 19.68
CA LEU A 70 -28.00 -3.70 20.92
C LEU A 70 -27.01 -4.61 21.64
N HIS A 71 -27.16 -5.94 21.52
CA HIS A 71 -26.34 -6.92 22.23
C HIS A 71 -25.37 -7.69 21.36
N TYR A 72 -25.58 -7.80 20.04
CA TYR A 72 -24.55 -8.24 19.11
C TYR A 72 -23.64 -7.03 18.80
N ARG A 73 -22.68 -6.78 19.68
CA ARG A 73 -21.36 -6.45 19.16
C ARG A 73 -20.98 -7.71 18.36
N GLU A 74 -21.18 -7.68 17.06
CA GLU A 74 -20.49 -8.56 16.15
C GLU A 74 -18.99 -8.35 16.40
N SER A 75 -18.42 -9.11 17.30
CA SER A 75 -17.04 -9.52 17.12
C SER A 75 -17.13 -10.47 15.94
N LEU A 76 -17.26 -9.91 14.74
CA LEU A 76 -16.97 -10.62 13.51
C LEU A 76 -15.61 -11.23 13.75
N LEU A 77 -15.56 -12.54 13.99
CA LEU A 77 -14.34 -13.31 13.97
C LEU A 77 -13.85 -13.21 12.52
N THR A 78 -13.12 -12.14 12.24
CA THR A 78 -12.48 -11.98 10.95
C THR A 78 -11.35 -12.99 10.91
N PRO A 79 -11.24 -13.77 9.84
CA PRO A 79 -10.14 -14.70 9.69
C PRO A 79 -8.82 -13.92 9.71
N GLU A 80 -7.82 -14.50 10.31
CA GLU A 80 -6.46 -13.96 10.24
C GLU A 80 -5.91 -14.17 8.83
N ARG A 81 -5.28 -13.12 8.30
CA ARG A 81 -4.56 -13.21 7.04
C ARG A 81 -3.33 -14.08 7.21
N GLY A 82 -3.11 -15.06 6.34
CA GLY A 82 -1.94 -15.93 6.34
C GLY A 82 -0.62 -15.13 6.27
N ASN A 83 0.45 -15.72 6.75
CA ASN A 83 1.76 -15.08 6.77
C ASN A 83 2.60 -15.47 5.55
N ILE A 84 3.61 -14.65 5.26
CA ILE A 84 4.57 -14.89 4.20
C ILE A 84 5.93 -15.13 4.87
N TYR A 85 6.61 -16.17 4.40
CA TYR A 85 7.90 -16.61 4.94
C TYR A 85 8.94 -16.67 3.81
N ALA A 86 10.20 -16.37 4.12
CA ALA A 86 11.37 -16.71 3.30
C ALA A 86 12.21 -17.75 4.03
N LEU A 87 13.23 -18.26 3.37
CA LEU A 87 14.12 -19.29 3.92
C LEU A 87 15.44 -18.68 4.38
N ASP A 88 15.96 -19.16 5.50
CA ASP A 88 17.34 -18.87 5.91
C ASP A 88 18.33 -19.91 5.31
N LYS A 89 19.62 -19.76 5.59
CA LYS A 89 20.68 -20.71 5.15
C LYS A 89 20.42 -22.15 5.60
N GLY A 90 19.77 -22.33 6.76
CA GLY A 90 19.40 -23.64 7.30
C GLY A 90 18.06 -24.17 6.80
N TRP A 91 17.45 -23.52 5.80
CA TRP A 91 16.10 -23.83 5.29
C TRP A 91 14.99 -23.63 6.33
N HIS A 92 15.27 -22.86 7.42
CA HIS A 92 14.25 -22.50 8.39
C HIS A 92 13.42 -21.33 7.89
N PRO A 93 12.10 -21.37 8.08
CA PRO A 93 11.24 -20.29 7.66
C PRO A 93 11.40 -19.05 8.54
N VAL A 94 11.66 -17.93 7.93
CA VAL A 94 11.72 -16.60 8.55
C VAL A 94 10.46 -15.83 8.18
N LYS A 95 9.71 -15.41 9.19
CA LYS A 95 8.43 -14.73 9.03
C LYS A 95 8.64 -13.29 8.54
N LEU A 96 8.10 -12.96 7.36
CA LEU A 96 8.24 -11.64 6.72
C LEU A 96 7.07 -10.70 6.97
N THR A 97 5.90 -11.23 7.36
CA THR A 97 4.69 -10.44 7.56
C THR A 97 3.93 -10.89 8.81
N GLU A 98 3.27 -9.96 9.48
CA GLU A 98 2.47 -10.22 10.66
C GLU A 98 1.15 -9.46 10.63
N ASN A 99 0.15 -9.99 11.34
CA ASN A 99 -1.08 -9.25 11.61
C ASN A 99 -0.99 -8.71 13.03
N ILE A 100 -1.02 -7.39 13.17
CA ILE A 100 -0.95 -6.72 14.48
C ILE A 100 -2.23 -5.93 14.73
N THR A 101 -2.62 -5.84 16.00
CA THR A 101 -3.74 -4.99 16.41
C THR A 101 -3.18 -3.65 16.86
N LEU A 102 -3.62 -2.59 16.23
CA LEU A 102 -3.37 -1.20 16.63
C LEU A 102 -4.68 -0.56 17.07
N TYR A 103 -4.60 0.60 17.68
CA TYR A 103 -5.77 1.31 18.18
C TYR A 103 -5.81 2.74 17.65
N ASP A 104 -7.01 3.16 17.25
CA ASP A 104 -7.33 4.56 17.04
C ASP A 104 -7.78 5.17 18.37
N LEU A 105 -7.20 6.29 18.72
CA LEU A 105 -7.67 7.10 19.83
C LEU A 105 -8.62 8.16 19.32
N ALA A 106 -9.84 8.13 19.83
CA ALA A 106 -10.88 9.06 19.45
C ALA A 106 -11.60 9.62 20.69
N ILE A 107 -12.34 10.69 20.53
CA ILE A 107 -13.21 11.26 21.54
C ILE A 107 -14.66 11.15 21.06
N ASP A 108 -15.56 10.65 21.91
CA ASP A 108 -17.00 10.79 21.73
C ASP A 108 -17.42 12.16 22.27
N PRO A 109 -17.82 13.07 21.38
CA PRO A 109 -18.19 14.42 21.80
C PRO A 109 -19.40 14.45 22.72
N ARG A 110 -20.35 13.56 22.56
CA ARG A 110 -21.60 13.52 23.30
C ARG A 110 -21.37 13.26 24.80
N GLU A 111 -20.37 12.45 25.11
CA GLU A 111 -19.97 12.16 26.49
C GLU A 111 -19.12 13.27 27.10
N LEU A 112 -18.57 14.18 26.25
CA LEU A 112 -17.82 15.34 26.67
C LEU A 112 -18.65 16.64 26.74
N ASP A 113 -19.90 16.63 26.31
CA ASP A 113 -20.75 17.84 26.22
C ASP A 113 -20.85 18.59 27.56
N GLY A 114 -20.93 17.88 28.69
CA GLY A 114 -20.83 18.48 30.01
C GLY A 114 -19.46 19.07 30.36
N ILE A 115 -18.43 18.68 29.62
CA ILE A 115 -17.02 19.08 29.83
C ILE A 115 -16.64 20.24 28.92
N ILE A 116 -17.28 20.37 27.77
CA ILE A 116 -16.86 21.25 26.66
C ILE A 116 -17.75 22.48 26.55
N SER A 117 -19.02 22.40 27.01
CA SER A 117 -19.87 23.60 27.05
C SER A 117 -19.24 24.68 27.95
N GLY A 118 -18.95 25.82 27.38
CA GLY A 118 -18.21 27.02 27.78
C GLY A 118 -17.92 27.38 29.25
N SER A 119 -18.53 26.67 30.22
CA SER A 119 -18.34 26.90 31.67
C SER A 119 -17.28 25.97 32.32
N ASN A 120 -16.71 24.98 31.60
CA ASN A 120 -15.85 23.94 32.19
C ASN A 120 -14.40 23.92 31.65
N LEU A 121 -13.82 25.12 31.50
CA LEU A 121 -12.40 25.29 31.12
C LEU A 121 -11.41 24.43 31.95
N PRO A 122 -11.59 24.26 33.29
CA PRO A 122 -10.71 23.43 34.09
C PRO A 122 -10.66 21.96 33.67
N MET A 123 -11.78 21.39 33.20
CA MET A 123 -11.87 19.98 32.84
C MET A 123 -11.25 19.67 31.47
N LYS A 124 -11.42 20.54 30.53
CA LYS A 124 -10.73 20.48 29.23
C LYS A 124 -9.20 20.49 29.44
N ASN A 125 -8.69 21.40 30.28
CA ASN A 125 -7.26 21.47 30.57
C ASN A 125 -6.77 20.18 31.22
N ARG A 126 -7.51 19.61 32.15
CA ARG A 126 -7.18 18.35 32.82
C ARG A 126 -7.19 17.17 31.85
N PHE A 127 -8.15 17.12 30.93
CA PHE A 127 -8.15 16.12 29.83
C PHE A 127 -6.88 16.21 28.99
N ILE A 128 -6.52 17.41 28.55
CA ILE A 128 -5.32 17.66 27.77
C ILE A 128 -4.05 17.24 28.55
N GLU A 129 -3.98 17.55 29.84
CA GLU A 129 -2.86 17.17 30.70
C GLU A 129 -2.70 15.65 30.85
N ILE A 130 -3.79 14.89 30.92
CA ILE A 130 -3.77 13.44 31.10
C ILE A 130 -3.41 12.75 29.77
N VAL A 131 -3.91 13.23 28.65
CA VAL A 131 -3.72 12.59 27.33
C VAL A 131 -2.36 12.94 26.71
N THR A 132 -1.81 14.11 27.01
CA THR A 132 -0.53 14.57 26.45
C THR A 132 0.65 13.62 26.69
N PRO A 133 0.89 13.06 27.90
CA PRO A 133 1.98 12.12 28.12
C PRO A 133 1.87 10.84 27.26
N VAL A 134 0.64 10.34 27.05
CA VAL A 134 0.40 9.15 26.22
C VAL A 134 0.68 9.44 24.75
N LEU A 135 0.25 10.60 24.25
CA LEU A 135 0.56 11.03 22.90
C LEU A 135 2.06 11.27 22.71
N TYR A 136 2.73 11.82 23.70
CA TYR A 136 4.19 11.97 23.66
C TYR A 136 4.88 10.61 23.54
N LYS A 137 4.48 9.62 24.34
CA LYS A 137 5.03 8.26 24.23
C LYS A 137 4.83 7.70 22.82
N HIS A 138 3.64 7.84 22.25
CA HIS A 138 3.36 7.38 20.88
C HIS A 138 4.20 8.12 19.83
N LEU A 139 4.33 9.43 19.92
CA LEU A 139 5.03 10.24 18.92
C LEU A 139 6.55 10.19 19.06
N CYS A 140 7.07 10.02 20.29
CA CYS A 140 8.46 10.23 20.63
C CYS A 140 9.20 9.03 21.23
N GLU A 141 8.49 8.05 21.75
CA GLU A 141 9.13 6.88 22.36
C GLU A 141 8.89 5.63 21.54
N VAL A 142 7.64 5.35 21.17
CA VAL A 142 7.26 4.16 20.41
C VAL A 142 6.12 4.48 19.43
N ASN A 143 6.42 4.54 18.15
CA ASN A 143 5.42 4.71 17.09
C ASN A 143 5.02 3.34 16.52
N GLY A 144 3.80 2.91 16.85
CA GLY A 144 3.35 1.53 16.59
C GLY A 144 4.20 0.54 17.36
N MET A 145 4.99 -0.30 16.67
CA MET A 145 5.90 -1.29 17.29
C MET A 145 7.37 -0.86 17.28
N ASN A 146 7.69 0.32 16.74
CA ASN A 146 9.06 0.74 16.52
C ASN A 146 9.52 1.80 17.54
N PRO A 147 10.74 1.70 18.08
CA PRO A 147 11.31 2.76 18.89
C PRO A 147 11.55 4.01 18.04
N VAL A 148 11.32 5.19 18.63
CA VAL A 148 11.43 6.48 17.95
C VAL A 148 12.69 7.20 18.43
N ASN A 149 13.59 7.54 17.50
CA ASN A 149 14.74 8.38 17.82
C ASN A 149 14.35 9.86 17.96
N LYS A 150 15.25 10.70 18.47
CA LYS A 150 14.97 12.11 18.75
C LYS A 150 14.59 12.92 17.49
N THR A 151 15.21 12.64 16.37
CA THR A 151 14.91 13.30 15.09
C THR A 151 13.54 12.93 14.58
N ASP A 152 13.18 11.65 14.64
CA ASP A 152 11.85 11.18 14.21
C ASP A 152 10.77 11.64 15.18
N CYS A 153 11.05 11.75 16.47
CA CYS A 153 10.16 12.41 17.43
C CYS A 153 9.82 13.84 16.98
N ILE A 154 10.83 14.63 16.62
CA ILE A 154 10.60 16.00 16.17
C ILE A 154 9.72 16.02 14.91
N LYS A 155 10.02 15.16 13.91
CA LYS A 155 9.22 15.03 12.69
C LYS A 155 7.77 14.61 12.97
N ASN A 156 7.58 13.66 13.87
CA ASN A 156 6.23 13.21 14.27
C ASN A 156 5.44 14.34 14.94
N ILE A 157 6.11 15.13 15.77
CA ILE A 157 5.50 16.32 16.39
C ILE A 157 5.19 17.40 15.33
N GLU A 158 6.11 17.66 14.40
CA GLU A 158 5.87 18.57 13.27
C GLU A 158 4.60 18.18 12.50
N LEU A 159 4.50 16.90 12.13
CA LEU A 159 3.36 16.37 11.39
C LEU A 159 2.05 16.45 12.22
N PHE A 160 2.09 16.06 13.49
CA PHE A 160 0.93 16.10 14.36
C PHE A 160 0.46 17.53 14.66
N ALA A 161 1.38 18.43 14.97
CA ALA A 161 1.09 19.81 15.32
C ALA A 161 0.86 20.71 14.09
N GLY A 162 1.39 20.33 12.93
CA GLY A 162 1.35 21.16 11.71
C GLY A 162 2.32 22.35 11.76
N VAL A 163 3.49 22.17 12.37
CA VAL A 163 4.53 23.19 12.53
C VAL A 163 5.85 22.74 11.92
N ASN A 164 6.75 23.66 11.58
CA ASN A 164 8.11 23.36 11.13
C ASN A 164 9.09 23.65 12.28
N LEU A 165 9.73 22.63 12.79
CA LEU A 165 10.69 22.72 13.91
C LEU A 165 12.13 22.56 13.44
N LEU A 166 12.37 21.65 12.49
CA LEU A 166 13.71 21.41 11.98
C LEU A 166 14.12 22.47 10.95
N PRO A 167 15.40 22.87 10.94
CA PRO A 167 15.91 23.74 9.87
C PRO A 167 15.70 23.05 8.53
N LYS A 168 15.22 23.81 7.54
CA LYS A 168 15.08 23.29 6.19
C LYS A 168 16.45 23.06 5.60
N LYS A 169 16.82 21.80 5.38
CA LYS A 169 17.90 21.47 4.47
C LYS A 169 17.46 21.89 3.08
N PRO A 170 18.30 22.60 2.27
CA PRO A 170 18.01 22.65 0.85
C PRO A 170 17.87 21.22 0.40
N GLU A 171 16.75 20.87 -0.21
CA GLU A 171 16.48 19.50 -0.66
C GLU A 171 17.47 19.22 -1.78
N LEU A 172 18.57 18.56 -1.41
CA LEU A 172 19.65 18.14 -2.29
C LEU A 172 19.10 17.01 -3.17
N PHE A 173 18.56 17.39 -4.30
CA PHE A 173 18.63 16.50 -5.43
C PHE A 173 20.11 16.44 -5.83
N TYR A 174 20.72 15.26 -5.68
CA TYR A 174 22.06 15.01 -6.19
C TYR A 174 22.08 15.38 -7.67
N PHE A 175 22.71 16.51 -7.96
CA PHE A 175 22.79 17.07 -9.29
C PHE A 175 23.69 16.22 -10.18
N TRP A 176 23.27 16.00 -11.35
CA TRP A 176 23.66 15.05 -12.37
C TRP A 176 24.84 15.47 -13.24
N SER A 177 25.35 16.70 -13.11
CA SER A 177 26.34 17.28 -14.03
C SER A 177 27.70 17.54 -13.40
N GLY A 178 27.92 17.29 -12.14
CA GLY A 178 29.18 17.65 -11.48
C GLY A 178 29.40 19.18 -11.33
N MET A 179 28.40 19.98 -11.71
CA MET A 179 28.38 21.41 -11.43
C MET A 179 27.52 21.65 -10.21
N GLU A 180 28.14 22.16 -9.16
CA GLU A 180 27.44 22.64 -7.97
C GLU A 180 26.58 23.83 -8.33
N SER A 181 25.29 23.86 -7.93
CA SER A 181 24.45 25.03 -8.13
C SER A 181 25.02 26.22 -7.36
N PRO A 182 24.81 27.46 -7.82
CA PRO A 182 25.26 28.65 -7.08
C PRO A 182 24.68 28.70 -5.65
N GLU A 183 23.46 28.21 -5.43
CA GLU A 183 22.82 28.14 -4.09
C GLU A 183 23.47 27.05 -3.23
N TYR A 184 23.97 25.98 -3.84
CA TYR A 184 24.70 24.92 -3.15
C TYR A 184 26.12 25.37 -2.79
N GLN A 185 26.79 26.13 -3.66
CA GLN A 185 28.08 26.75 -3.37
C GLN A 185 27.98 27.78 -2.24
N SER A 186 26.82 28.43 -2.09
CA SER A 186 26.56 29.37 -0.99
C SER A 186 26.00 28.69 0.27
N PHE A 187 25.58 27.42 0.21
CA PHE A 187 25.00 26.70 1.33
C PHE A 187 26.11 26.15 2.24
N ASN A 188 26.15 26.66 3.43
CA ASN A 188 27.11 26.22 4.43
C ASN A 188 26.62 24.95 5.15
N PHE A 189 27.11 23.78 4.69
CA PHE A 189 26.78 22.48 5.27
C PHE A 189 27.17 22.35 6.73
N GLU A 190 28.32 22.81 7.10
CA GLU A 190 28.78 22.76 8.48
C GLU A 190 27.88 23.59 9.40
N GLU A 191 27.47 24.76 8.92
CA GLU A 191 26.52 25.60 9.64
C GLU A 191 25.13 24.95 9.71
N TYR A 192 24.66 24.34 8.62
CA TYR A 192 23.40 23.57 8.61
C TYR A 192 23.44 22.42 9.60
N GLU A 193 24.45 21.56 9.54
CA GLU A 193 24.59 20.41 10.45
C GLU A 193 24.71 20.87 11.90
N LYS A 194 25.46 21.94 12.15
CA LYS A 194 25.56 22.56 13.47
C LYS A 194 24.23 23.10 13.95
N ASN A 195 23.44 23.77 13.10
CA ASN A 195 22.14 24.32 13.45
C ASN A 195 21.11 23.21 13.58
N PHE A 196 21.16 22.17 12.74
CA PHE A 196 20.31 20.99 12.82
C PHE A 196 20.55 20.23 14.13
N GLY A 197 21.82 19.94 14.42
CA GLY A 197 22.23 19.29 15.69
C GLY A 197 21.81 20.13 16.87
N LYS A 198 22.07 21.44 16.84
CA LYS A 198 21.65 22.38 17.89
C LYS A 198 20.15 22.41 18.10
N THR A 199 19.35 22.38 17.02
CA THR A 199 17.88 22.33 17.09
C THR A 199 17.40 21.01 17.68
N VAL A 200 17.99 19.88 17.25
CA VAL A 200 17.69 18.56 17.83
C VAL A 200 18.06 18.52 19.31
N ASP A 201 19.21 19.07 19.69
CA ASP A 201 19.66 19.07 21.10
C ASP A 201 18.81 19.99 21.99
N GLN A 202 18.35 21.11 21.43
CA GLN A 202 17.49 22.08 22.15
C GLN A 202 16.02 21.66 22.21
N PHE A 203 15.63 20.60 21.47
CA PHE A 203 14.26 20.10 21.54
C PHE A 203 14.06 19.30 22.81
N THR A 204 13.28 19.85 23.72
CA THR A 204 12.99 19.25 25.03
C THR A 204 11.61 18.58 25.08
N LYS A 205 11.43 17.71 26.07
CA LYS A 205 10.15 17.05 26.35
C LYS A 205 9.05 18.09 26.68
N GLU A 206 9.39 19.17 27.38
CA GLU A 206 8.48 20.24 27.72
C GLU A 206 7.96 20.95 26.49
N LYS A 207 8.83 21.21 25.51
CA LYS A 207 8.44 21.81 24.22
C LYS A 207 7.53 20.90 23.41
N ALA A 208 7.81 19.59 23.39
CA ALA A 208 6.94 18.60 22.78
C ALA A 208 5.55 18.59 23.44
N PHE A 209 5.50 18.59 24.77
CA PHE A 209 4.25 18.64 25.53
C PHE A 209 3.44 19.90 25.23
N GLU A 210 4.08 21.04 25.15
CA GLU A 210 3.42 22.32 24.79
C GLU A 210 2.76 22.26 23.41
N LEU A 211 3.46 21.75 22.41
CA LEU A 211 2.94 21.60 21.06
C LEU A 211 1.78 20.59 20.97
N ILE A 212 1.89 19.46 21.65
CA ILE A 212 0.81 18.46 21.73
C ILE A 212 -0.43 19.07 22.41
N LYS A 213 -0.26 19.76 23.54
CA LYS A 213 -1.33 20.46 24.26
C LYS A 213 -2.04 21.49 23.38
N THR A 214 -1.27 22.30 22.68
CA THR A 214 -1.80 23.32 21.76
C THR A 214 -2.61 22.69 20.64
N LYS A 215 -2.12 21.60 20.04
CA LYS A 215 -2.85 20.91 18.96
C LYS A 215 -4.11 20.21 19.43
N LEU A 216 -4.07 19.59 20.60
CA LEU A 216 -5.27 19.00 21.23
C LEU A 216 -6.32 20.08 21.51
N ASP A 217 -5.89 21.19 22.07
CA ASP A 217 -6.78 22.34 22.32
C ASP A 217 -7.42 22.84 21.03
N GLN A 218 -6.66 22.96 19.94
CA GLN A 218 -7.16 23.31 18.63
C GLN A 218 -8.17 22.29 18.08
N LYS A 219 -7.86 20.99 18.14
CA LYS A 219 -8.77 19.91 17.68
C LYS A 219 -10.09 19.93 18.44
N ILE A 220 -10.04 20.11 19.75
CA ILE A 220 -11.24 20.21 20.61
C ILE A 220 -12.03 21.48 20.27
N LYS A 221 -11.36 22.63 20.07
CA LYS A 221 -12.03 23.88 19.67
C LYS A 221 -12.67 23.82 18.29
N ILE A 222 -12.04 23.18 17.32
CA ILE A 222 -12.61 22.99 15.97
C ILE A 222 -13.90 22.20 16.07
N TRP A 223 -13.95 21.17 16.91
CA TRP A 223 -15.18 20.40 17.11
C TRP A 223 -16.32 21.23 17.69
N ILE A 224 -16.06 22.09 18.70
CA ILE A 224 -17.07 22.99 19.27
C ILE A 224 -17.62 23.96 18.19
N LYS A 225 -16.84 24.23 17.16
CA LYS A 225 -17.17 25.14 16.05
C LYS A 225 -17.70 24.44 14.77
N THR A 226 -17.87 23.13 14.72
CA THR A 226 -18.49 22.47 13.56
C THR A 226 -20.00 22.71 13.54
N GLN A 227 -20.32 23.94 13.37
CA GLN A 227 -21.62 24.41 12.94
C GLN A 227 -21.81 24.00 11.48
N ASN A 228 -23.00 23.58 11.12
CA ASN A 228 -23.28 23.24 9.73
C ASN A 228 -23.19 24.52 8.88
N TYR A 229 -22.22 24.52 7.96
CA TYR A 229 -21.97 25.64 7.08
C TYR A 229 -23.14 25.80 6.08
N LEU A 230 -23.90 26.91 6.19
CA LEU A 230 -25.01 27.18 5.28
C LEU A 230 -24.49 27.71 3.94
N TRP A 231 -23.82 28.86 3.95
CA TRP A 231 -23.32 29.53 2.74
C TRP A 231 -22.43 30.73 3.05
N TYR A 232 -21.71 31.17 1.98
CA TYR A 232 -21.07 32.49 1.96
C TYR A 232 -21.99 33.48 1.24
N PHE A 233 -22.53 34.50 1.95
CA PHE A 233 -23.45 35.48 1.41
C PHE A 233 -22.75 36.81 1.20
N THR A 234 -22.93 37.38 0.01
CA THR A 234 -22.32 38.68 -0.37
C THR A 234 -23.27 39.86 -0.22
N GLU A 235 -24.57 39.62 -0.01
CA GLU A 235 -25.61 40.66 0.10
C GLU A 235 -25.75 41.12 1.56
N PRO A 236 -25.27 42.33 1.93
CA PRO A 236 -25.33 42.82 3.31
C PRO A 236 -26.76 42.89 3.86
N LYS A 237 -27.72 43.31 3.04
CA LYS A 237 -29.13 43.40 3.44
C LYS A 237 -29.78 42.06 3.80
N PHE A 238 -29.35 40.96 3.14
CA PHE A 238 -29.77 39.62 3.52
C PHE A 238 -29.24 39.24 4.90
N LEU A 239 -27.96 39.51 5.16
CA LEU A 239 -27.33 39.23 6.44
C LEU A 239 -27.90 40.08 7.59
N GLU A 240 -28.22 41.34 7.33
CA GLU A 240 -28.93 42.22 8.29
C GLU A 240 -30.32 41.67 8.62
N GLU A 241 -31.12 41.25 7.61
CA GLU A 241 -32.44 40.66 7.84
C GLU A 241 -32.34 39.33 8.59
N LEU A 242 -31.34 38.50 8.28
CA LEU A 242 -31.08 37.27 8.99
C LEU A 242 -30.68 37.50 10.45
N ALA A 243 -29.82 38.48 10.72
CA ALA A 243 -29.41 38.87 12.06
C ALA A 243 -30.58 39.46 12.88
N GLN A 244 -31.45 40.29 12.27
CA GLN A 244 -32.62 40.86 12.93
C GLN A 244 -33.62 39.80 13.42
N LYS A 245 -33.65 38.61 12.84
CA LYS A 245 -34.50 37.50 13.27
C LYS A 245 -34.06 36.87 14.59
N GLN A 246 -32.85 37.14 15.07
CA GLN A 246 -32.30 36.67 16.34
C GLN A 246 -32.49 35.15 16.55
N LEU A 247 -32.23 34.35 15.49
CA LEU A 247 -32.38 32.91 15.54
C LEU A 247 -31.22 32.31 16.33
N PRO A 248 -31.46 31.62 17.47
CA PRO A 248 -30.37 31.12 18.34
C PRO A 248 -29.44 30.11 17.69
N TYR A 249 -29.91 29.45 16.61
CA TYR A 249 -29.20 28.46 15.86
C TYR A 249 -28.48 28.99 14.62
N VAL A 250 -28.48 30.31 14.41
CA VAL A 250 -27.83 30.96 13.25
C VAL A 250 -26.66 31.81 13.73
N HIS A 251 -25.47 31.54 13.20
CA HIS A 251 -24.26 32.27 13.52
C HIS A 251 -23.68 32.90 12.26
N ILE A 252 -23.46 34.20 12.29
CA ILE A 252 -22.80 34.95 11.19
C ILE A 252 -21.36 35.22 11.64
N ILE A 253 -20.37 34.76 10.85
CA ILE A 253 -18.95 34.92 11.17
C ILE A 253 -18.27 35.72 10.06
N ALA A 254 -17.38 36.65 10.43
CA ALA A 254 -16.63 37.47 9.48
C ALA A 254 -17.54 38.19 8.44
N ASP A 255 -18.73 38.61 8.89
CA ASP A 255 -19.71 39.38 8.12
C ASP A 255 -20.28 38.74 6.84
N HIS A 256 -19.90 37.48 6.52
CA HIS A 256 -20.32 36.83 5.28
C HIS A 256 -20.64 35.36 5.42
N TYR A 257 -20.09 34.65 6.40
CA TYR A 257 -20.28 33.22 6.57
C TYR A 257 -21.42 32.92 7.52
N VAL A 258 -22.39 32.15 7.07
CA VAL A 258 -23.54 31.75 7.87
C VAL A 258 -23.43 30.27 8.21
N TYR A 259 -23.52 29.95 9.49
CA TYR A 259 -23.50 28.61 10.07
C TYR A 259 -24.78 28.34 10.83
N LEU A 260 -25.21 27.07 10.80
CA LEU A 260 -26.34 26.58 11.58
C LEU A 260 -25.84 25.65 12.68
N GLU A 261 -26.44 25.79 13.87
CA GLU A 261 -26.15 24.92 15.02
C GLU A 261 -27.40 24.07 15.36
N PRO A 262 -27.51 22.85 14.80
CA PRO A 262 -28.71 22.03 14.96
C PRO A 262 -29.01 21.65 16.42
N SER A 263 -28.01 21.60 17.29
CA SER A 263 -28.17 21.28 18.70
C SER A 263 -28.97 22.32 19.48
N THR A 264 -29.05 23.56 19.00
CA THR A 264 -29.82 24.64 19.60
C THR A 264 -31.20 24.85 18.97
N MET A 265 -31.55 24.03 17.98
CA MET A 265 -32.87 24.06 17.31
C MET A 265 -33.92 23.33 18.18
N ILE A 266 -34.95 24.01 18.63
CA ILE A 266 -36.08 23.40 19.35
C ILE A 266 -36.90 22.55 18.36
N ASP A 267 -37.13 23.06 17.16
CA ASP A 267 -37.84 22.38 16.08
C ASP A 267 -37.03 22.50 14.78
N PRO A 268 -36.32 21.47 14.35
CA PRO A 268 -35.53 21.48 13.13
C PRO A 268 -36.37 21.72 11.86
N GLY A 269 -37.62 21.23 11.82
CA GLY A 269 -38.54 21.46 10.69
C GLY A 269 -38.95 22.93 10.54
N LEU A 270 -39.28 23.59 11.65
CA LEU A 270 -39.58 25.02 11.67
C LEU A 270 -38.34 25.86 11.34
N ALA A 271 -37.17 25.46 11.85
CA ALA A 271 -35.90 26.12 11.56
C ALA A 271 -35.59 26.04 10.05
N GLN A 272 -35.73 24.86 9.46
CA GLN A 272 -35.58 24.64 8.00
C GLN A 272 -36.52 25.52 7.20
N ALA A 273 -37.81 25.48 7.51
CA ALA A 273 -38.82 26.29 6.80
C ALA A 273 -38.55 27.79 6.90
N THR A 274 -38.05 28.26 8.05
CA THR A 274 -37.70 29.68 8.28
C THR A 274 -36.53 30.12 7.39
N ILE A 275 -35.45 29.34 7.36
CA ILE A 275 -34.26 29.65 6.54
C ILE A 275 -34.58 29.48 5.05
N GLU A 276 -35.32 28.45 4.68
CA GLU A 276 -35.75 28.21 3.30
C GLU A 276 -36.61 29.37 2.79
N GLY A 277 -37.54 29.88 3.61
CA GLY A 277 -38.36 31.03 3.28
C GLY A 277 -37.55 32.32 3.05
N LEU A 278 -36.50 32.53 3.84
CA LEU A 278 -35.56 33.65 3.64
C LEU A 278 -34.77 33.50 2.35
N LEU A 279 -34.20 32.33 2.09
CA LEU A 279 -33.43 32.07 0.88
C LEU A 279 -34.28 32.22 -0.40
N LYS A 280 -35.53 31.72 -0.39
CA LYS A 280 -36.48 31.92 -1.49
C LYS A 280 -36.83 33.41 -1.73
N LYS A 281 -37.06 34.18 -0.64
CA LYS A 281 -37.35 35.62 -0.72
C LYS A 281 -36.21 36.38 -1.41
N TRP A 282 -34.97 35.98 -1.13
CA TRP A 282 -33.76 36.59 -1.68
C TRP A 282 -33.24 35.91 -2.95
N LYS A 283 -34.03 34.95 -3.51
CA LYS A 283 -33.70 34.19 -4.74
C LYS A 283 -32.40 33.43 -4.69
N TYR A 284 -31.96 33.00 -3.50
CA TYR A 284 -30.84 32.11 -3.36
C TYR A 284 -31.23 30.66 -3.69
N PRO A 285 -30.37 29.88 -4.34
CA PRO A 285 -30.67 28.48 -4.69
C PRO A 285 -30.74 27.60 -3.45
N ILE A 286 -31.70 26.68 -3.42
CA ILE A 286 -31.83 25.63 -2.43
C ILE A 286 -31.35 24.34 -3.12
N TRP A 287 -30.33 23.70 -2.53
CA TRP A 287 -29.71 22.49 -3.13
C TRP A 287 -30.27 21.20 -2.52
N SER A 288 -30.02 20.08 -3.19
CA SER A 288 -30.66 18.79 -2.90
C SER A 288 -30.36 18.18 -1.51
N GLN A 289 -29.34 18.69 -0.80
CA GLN A 289 -28.99 18.23 0.56
C GLN A 289 -29.22 19.29 1.64
N PHE A 290 -29.95 20.36 1.32
CA PHE A 290 -30.22 21.49 2.23
C PHE A 290 -30.82 21.05 3.58
N GLU A 291 -31.74 20.10 3.57
CA GLU A 291 -32.35 19.52 4.77
C GLU A 291 -31.38 18.88 5.77
N ASN A 292 -30.23 18.39 5.27
CA ASN A 292 -29.22 17.77 6.14
C ASN A 292 -28.51 18.78 7.04
N LEU A 293 -28.57 20.07 6.72
CA LEU A 293 -28.01 21.13 7.57
C LEU A 293 -28.77 21.34 8.88
N PHE A 294 -30.01 20.88 8.94
CA PHE A 294 -30.86 21.01 10.13
C PHE A 294 -30.91 19.75 10.98
N LYS A 295 -30.28 18.69 10.50
CA LYS A 295 -30.11 17.45 11.27
C LYS A 295 -28.84 17.56 12.08
N PRO A 296 -28.84 17.17 13.37
CA PRO A 296 -27.59 17.03 14.11
C PRO A 296 -26.69 16.09 13.30
N GLN A 297 -25.49 16.54 12.96
CA GLN A 297 -24.53 15.63 12.36
C GLN A 297 -24.17 14.59 13.42
N GLU A 298 -24.47 13.33 13.16
CA GLU A 298 -24.04 12.20 13.98
C GLU A 298 -22.53 11.98 13.81
N TRP A 299 -21.73 12.93 14.32
CA TRP A 299 -20.29 12.72 14.45
C TRP A 299 -20.10 11.72 15.59
N LYS A 300 -19.91 10.44 15.22
CA LYS A 300 -19.70 9.40 16.22
C LYS A 300 -18.44 9.62 17.03
N TYR A 301 -17.34 10.12 16.40
CA TYR A 301 -16.04 10.29 17.07
C TYR A 301 -15.18 11.36 16.42
N ILE A 302 -14.38 12.08 17.25
CA ILE A 302 -13.27 12.90 16.78
C ILE A 302 -11.99 12.11 16.94
N LYS A 303 -11.40 11.69 15.85
CA LYS A 303 -10.14 10.97 15.84
C LYS A 303 -8.99 11.88 16.27
N ILE A 304 -8.31 11.54 17.36
CA ILE A 304 -7.14 12.25 17.85
C ILE A 304 -5.90 11.77 17.09
N ILE A 305 -5.64 10.47 17.15
CA ILE A 305 -4.47 9.84 16.54
C ILE A 305 -4.78 8.38 16.20
N SER A 306 -4.06 7.84 15.23
CA SER A 306 -4.13 6.43 14.82
C SER A 306 -2.82 5.72 15.15
N GLY A 307 -2.86 4.39 15.21
CA GLY A 307 -1.66 3.58 15.27
C GLY A 307 -1.09 3.37 16.66
N LEU A 308 -1.87 3.59 17.72
CA LEU A 308 -1.44 3.29 19.10
C LEU A 308 -1.21 1.79 19.25
N ASN A 309 -0.05 1.41 19.79
CA ASN A 309 0.25 0.02 20.09
C ASN A 309 -0.59 -0.49 21.29
N PRO A 310 -0.71 -1.83 21.48
CA PRO A 310 -1.51 -2.42 22.54
C PRO A 310 -1.10 -1.97 23.96
N ALA A 311 0.20 -1.72 24.21
CA ALA A 311 0.69 -1.32 25.53
C ALA A 311 0.21 0.09 25.90
N LEU A 312 0.28 1.04 24.95
CA LEU A 312 -0.26 2.40 25.15
C LEU A 312 -1.78 2.40 25.27
N ALA A 313 -2.47 1.54 24.49
CA ALA A 313 -3.91 1.39 24.61
C ALA A 313 -4.30 0.84 25.99
N GLN A 314 -3.52 -0.10 26.53
CA GLN A 314 -3.72 -0.62 27.89
C GLN A 314 -3.47 0.46 28.95
N GLU A 315 -2.42 1.27 28.82
CA GLU A 315 -2.16 2.39 29.71
C GLU A 315 -3.35 3.37 29.73
N ILE A 316 -3.94 3.69 28.59
CA ILE A 316 -5.16 4.52 28.53
C ILE A 316 -6.34 3.86 29.27
N ARG A 317 -6.53 2.54 29.11
CA ARG A 317 -7.58 1.82 29.83
C ARG A 317 -7.37 1.87 31.34
N GLU A 318 -6.16 1.69 31.79
CA GLU A 318 -5.80 1.78 33.21
C GLU A 318 -6.00 3.18 33.78
N LEU A 319 -5.63 4.22 33.01
CA LEU A 319 -5.93 5.61 33.36
C LEU A 319 -7.45 5.85 33.48
N LYS A 320 -8.26 5.33 32.56
CA LYS A 320 -9.73 5.39 32.64
C LYS A 320 -10.25 4.72 33.90
N ILE A 321 -9.75 3.52 34.25
CA ILE A 321 -10.15 2.77 35.45
C ILE A 321 -9.74 3.54 36.73
N LYS A 322 -8.51 4.02 36.78
CA LYS A 322 -8.00 4.79 37.92
C LYS A 322 -8.85 6.03 38.20
N HIS A 323 -9.14 6.80 37.13
CA HIS A 323 -10.01 7.98 37.27
C HIS A 323 -11.44 7.64 37.71
N ARG A 324 -12.00 6.53 37.25
CA ARG A 324 -13.31 6.04 37.71
C ARG A 324 -13.29 5.64 39.17
N TRP A 325 -12.21 5.07 39.65
CA TRP A 325 -12.01 4.70 41.07
C TRP A 325 -11.87 5.93 41.97
N GLU A 326 -11.09 6.91 41.56
CA GLU A 326 -10.97 8.18 42.31
C GLU A 326 -12.32 8.87 42.46
N LEU A 327 -13.13 8.90 41.39
CA LEU A 327 -14.49 9.43 41.42
C LEU A 327 -15.38 8.69 42.42
N SER A 328 -15.39 7.36 42.36
CA SER A 328 -16.23 6.56 43.26
C SER A 328 -15.82 6.70 44.75
N LYS A 329 -14.55 7.06 45.01
CA LYS A 329 -14.04 7.36 46.34
C LYS A 329 -14.48 8.75 46.80
N ILE A 330 -14.48 9.73 45.91
CA ILE A 330 -14.97 11.08 46.20
C ILE A 330 -16.49 11.07 46.45
N GLU A 331 -17.25 10.34 45.66
CA GLU A 331 -18.69 10.19 45.81
C GLU A 331 -19.07 9.46 47.10
N ARG A 332 -18.34 8.41 47.53
CA ARG A 332 -18.52 7.71 48.79
C ARG A 332 -18.23 8.60 50.00
N ASN A 333 -17.12 9.33 49.97
CA ASN A 333 -16.75 10.26 51.04
C ASN A 333 -17.73 11.42 51.17
N ARG A 334 -18.46 11.79 50.14
CA ARG A 334 -19.46 12.82 50.08
C ARG A 334 -20.81 12.37 50.63
N ASN A 335 -21.23 11.17 50.30
CA ASN A 335 -22.47 10.59 50.83
C ASN A 335 -22.39 10.36 52.38
N SER A 336 -21.16 10.28 52.91
CA SER A 336 -20.94 10.20 54.36
C SER A 336 -20.87 11.55 55.08
N ARG A 337 -20.80 12.68 54.33
CA ARG A 337 -20.80 14.03 54.91
C ARG A 337 -21.96 14.86 54.30
N GLN A 338 -23.01 15.04 55.07
CA GLN A 338 -24.15 15.95 54.73
C GLN A 338 -23.74 17.44 54.67
N GLU A 339 -22.97 17.87 53.69
CA GLU A 339 -22.59 19.27 53.51
C GLU A 339 -22.97 19.83 52.16
N ASN A 340 -23.98 20.73 52.15
CA ASN A 340 -24.40 21.54 50.99
C ASN A 340 -23.63 22.87 50.95
N THR A 341 -22.35 22.90 50.75
CA THR A 341 -21.58 24.12 50.63
C THR A 341 -21.16 24.41 49.18
N SER A 342 -20.91 25.67 48.84
CA SER A 342 -20.44 26.11 47.51
C SER A 342 -19.12 25.42 47.07
N GLN A 343 -18.35 24.94 48.03
CA GLN A 343 -17.13 24.15 47.84
C GLN A 343 -17.45 22.74 47.30
N SER A 344 -18.58 22.14 47.78
CA SER A 344 -19.04 20.84 47.27
C SER A 344 -19.51 20.86 45.81
N LYS A 345 -19.99 22.03 45.34
CA LYS A 345 -20.35 22.26 43.91
C LYS A 345 -19.10 22.34 43.02
N LYS A 346 -18.01 22.95 43.53
CA LYS A 346 -16.72 23.05 42.83
C LYS A 346 -16.04 21.69 42.78
N GLU A 347 -16.12 20.89 43.85
CA GLU A 347 -15.60 19.52 43.89
C GLU A 347 -16.42 18.55 43.03
N ARG A 348 -17.73 18.78 42.85
CA ARG A 348 -18.61 18.06 41.93
C ARG A 348 -18.18 18.22 40.47
N LEU A 349 -17.78 19.44 40.08
CA LEU A 349 -17.29 19.76 38.73
C LEU A 349 -15.92 19.13 38.45
N ILE A 350 -15.11 18.93 39.53
CA ILE A 350 -13.78 18.25 39.39
C ILE A 350 -13.91 16.72 39.29
N ALA A 351 -15.05 16.17 39.72
CA ALA A 351 -15.29 14.74 39.84
C ALA A 351 -15.91 14.07 38.59
N ILE A 352 -16.26 14.81 37.52
CA ILE A 352 -16.77 14.22 36.29
C ILE A 352 -15.65 13.42 35.62
N PRO A 353 -15.92 12.20 35.08
CA PRO A 353 -14.90 11.35 34.49
C PRO A 353 -14.36 11.97 33.19
N VAL A 354 -13.29 12.74 33.32
CA VAL A 354 -12.63 13.49 32.24
C VAL A 354 -12.24 12.61 31.04
N LEU A 355 -12.05 11.30 31.27
CA LEU A 355 -11.69 10.34 30.23
C LEU A 355 -12.86 9.46 29.76
N TYR A 356 -14.11 9.78 30.19
CA TYR A 356 -15.25 8.92 29.85
C TYR A 356 -15.51 8.86 28.33
N GLY A 357 -15.48 10.00 27.66
CA GLY A 357 -15.65 10.09 26.21
C GLY A 357 -14.44 9.65 25.38
N LEU A 358 -13.36 9.17 26.02
CA LEU A 358 -12.20 8.67 25.29
C LEU A 358 -12.46 7.25 24.78
N VAL A 359 -12.39 7.04 23.48
CA VAL A 359 -12.68 5.77 22.82
C VAL A 359 -11.39 5.22 22.21
N LEU A 360 -11.17 3.92 22.41
CA LEU A 360 -10.11 3.15 21.77
C LEU A 360 -10.76 2.16 20.83
N GLU A 361 -10.61 2.38 19.52
CA GLU A 361 -11.10 1.48 18.49
C GLU A 361 -9.99 0.56 18.00
N PRO A 362 -10.06 -0.75 18.29
CA PRO A 362 -9.08 -1.69 17.78
C PRO A 362 -9.29 -1.89 16.28
N TYR A 363 -8.18 -1.95 15.54
CA TYR A 363 -8.17 -2.40 14.16
C TYR A 363 -6.95 -3.26 13.90
N THR A 364 -7.13 -4.30 13.11
CA THR A 364 -6.02 -5.14 12.68
C THR A 364 -5.39 -4.52 11.43
N THR A 365 -4.07 -4.56 11.33
CA THR A 365 -3.32 -4.11 10.17
C THR A 365 -2.22 -5.09 9.84
N ARG A 366 -1.80 -5.11 8.58
CA ARG A 366 -0.63 -5.85 8.15
C ARG A 366 0.63 -5.12 8.57
N TYR A 367 1.61 -5.85 9.10
CA TYR A 367 2.89 -5.32 9.55
C TYR A 367 4.03 -6.08 8.89
N TYR A 368 5.06 -5.36 8.48
CA TYR A 368 6.25 -5.86 7.80
C TYR A 368 7.47 -5.58 8.69
N PRO A 369 7.93 -6.57 9.49
CA PRO A 369 8.95 -6.36 10.53
C PRO A 369 10.31 -5.87 10.00
N TYR A 370 10.59 -6.13 8.73
CA TYR A 370 11.87 -5.79 8.09
C TYR A 370 11.79 -4.53 7.21
N TRP A 371 10.74 -3.72 7.36
CA TRP A 371 10.51 -2.44 6.65
C TRP A 371 10.59 -2.60 5.12
N ASN A 372 11.57 -1.94 4.47
CA ASN A 372 11.73 -1.94 3.01
C ASN A 372 12.37 -3.21 2.44
N PHE A 373 12.78 -4.14 3.30
CA PHE A 373 13.37 -5.40 2.86
C PHE A 373 12.34 -6.27 2.13
N MET A 374 12.67 -6.73 0.94
CA MET A 374 11.80 -7.51 0.05
C MET A 374 10.46 -6.83 -0.32
N ALA A 375 10.33 -5.52 -0.10
CA ALA A 375 9.06 -4.81 -0.26
C ALA A 375 8.43 -4.98 -1.65
N ASN A 376 9.24 -4.96 -2.71
CA ASN A 376 8.77 -5.14 -4.08
C ASN A 376 8.27 -6.56 -4.38
N ILE A 377 8.82 -7.58 -3.69
CA ILE A 377 8.33 -8.97 -3.77
C ILE A 377 7.04 -9.12 -2.96
N LEU A 378 7.01 -8.57 -1.74
CA LEU A 378 5.87 -8.72 -0.83
C LEU A 378 4.64 -7.94 -1.32
N GLY A 379 4.83 -6.70 -1.78
CA GLY A 379 3.74 -5.75 -1.93
C GLY A 379 3.31 -5.17 -0.58
N TYR A 380 2.09 -4.67 -0.48
CA TYR A 380 1.53 -4.17 0.78
C TYR A 380 0.02 -4.35 0.85
N VAL A 381 -0.51 -4.29 2.06
CA VAL A 381 -1.95 -4.30 2.35
C VAL A 381 -2.30 -2.97 2.99
N ASP A 382 -3.33 -2.32 2.46
CA ASP A 382 -3.80 -1.05 3.01
C ASP A 382 -4.65 -1.24 4.28
N ARG A 383 -5.08 -0.13 4.87
CA ARG A 383 -5.91 -0.12 6.08
C ARG A 383 -7.29 -0.80 5.89
N TRP A 384 -7.77 -0.88 4.64
CA TRP A 384 -9.05 -1.53 4.31
C TRP A 384 -8.90 -2.99 3.91
N TRP A 385 -7.72 -3.58 4.18
CA TRP A 385 -7.39 -4.96 3.82
C TRP A 385 -7.39 -5.24 2.31
N THR A 386 -7.15 -4.23 1.51
CA THR A 386 -6.91 -4.38 0.07
C THR A 386 -5.42 -4.60 -0.15
N ALA A 387 -5.09 -5.66 -0.85
CA ALA A 387 -3.71 -6.00 -1.18
C ALA A 387 -3.30 -5.36 -2.51
N TYR A 388 -2.10 -4.85 -2.53
CA TYR A 388 -1.52 -4.18 -3.70
C TYR A 388 -0.11 -4.71 -3.95
N TYR A 389 0.16 -5.05 -5.20
CA TYR A 389 1.45 -5.51 -5.71
C TYR A 389 1.95 -6.82 -5.08
N GLY A 390 2.94 -7.42 -5.73
CA GLY A 390 3.69 -8.57 -5.24
C GLY A 390 2.85 -9.78 -4.85
N ILE A 391 3.37 -10.53 -3.88
CA ILE A 391 2.75 -11.74 -3.32
C ILE A 391 1.42 -11.43 -2.64
N GLU A 392 1.35 -10.31 -1.92
CA GLU A 392 0.13 -9.91 -1.21
C GLU A 392 -1.06 -9.80 -2.16
N GLN A 393 -0.88 -9.19 -3.33
CA GLN A 393 -1.93 -9.06 -4.34
C GLN A 393 -2.18 -10.36 -5.10
N TYR A 394 -1.12 -11.05 -5.52
CA TYR A 394 -1.26 -12.28 -6.32
C TYR A 394 -2.01 -13.37 -5.56
N PHE A 395 -1.69 -13.54 -4.28
CA PHE A 395 -2.31 -14.53 -3.42
C PHE A 395 -3.38 -13.96 -2.48
N ASP A 396 -3.93 -12.77 -2.74
CA ASP A 396 -4.90 -12.15 -1.85
C ASP A 396 -6.07 -13.08 -1.49
N ALA A 397 -6.60 -13.81 -2.47
CA ALA A 397 -7.71 -14.75 -2.25
C ALA A 397 -7.35 -15.92 -1.30
N LYS A 398 -6.07 -16.36 -1.29
CA LYS A 398 -5.60 -17.42 -0.38
C LYS A 398 -5.20 -16.86 0.98
N LEU A 399 -4.49 -15.72 0.98
CA LEU A 399 -3.99 -15.09 2.20
C LEU A 399 -5.11 -14.57 3.10
N LYS A 400 -6.19 -13.99 2.56
CA LYS A 400 -7.23 -13.34 3.38
C LYS A 400 -8.16 -14.30 4.11
N GLY A 401 -8.09 -15.59 3.82
CA GLY A 401 -8.98 -16.59 4.42
C GLY A 401 -10.44 -16.43 4.01
N LYS A 402 -11.30 -17.19 4.66
CA LYS A 402 -12.74 -17.15 4.42
C LYS A 402 -13.46 -16.60 5.64
N LYS A 403 -14.25 -15.56 5.44
CA LYS A 403 -15.09 -14.98 6.48
C LYS A 403 -16.18 -15.97 6.91
N TRP A 404 -16.70 -15.78 8.10
CA TRP A 404 -17.86 -16.47 8.58
C TRP A 404 -19.05 -16.28 7.61
N GLU A 405 -19.70 -17.35 7.23
CA GLU A 405 -20.87 -17.31 6.36
C GLU A 405 -22.00 -18.10 7.03
N ILE A 406 -23.13 -17.43 7.26
CA ILE A 406 -24.35 -18.11 7.72
C ILE A 406 -25.19 -18.39 6.48
N LYS A 407 -25.31 -19.68 6.12
CA LYS A 407 -26.22 -20.12 5.08
C LYS A 407 -27.49 -20.63 5.76
N GLY A 408 -28.60 -19.89 5.63
CA GLY A 408 -29.91 -20.30 6.11
C GLY A 408 -30.99 -20.02 5.06
N ARG A 409 -31.97 -20.89 4.93
CA ARG A 409 -33.16 -20.64 4.14
C ARG A 409 -34.10 -19.72 4.90
N THR A 410 -34.23 -18.48 4.44
CA THR A 410 -35.33 -17.61 4.89
C THR A 410 -36.56 -17.89 4.04
N SER A 411 -37.65 -18.36 4.67
CA SER A 411 -38.94 -18.41 3.98
C SER A 411 -39.64 -17.06 4.15
N ALA A 412 -40.13 -16.51 3.06
CA ALA A 412 -40.84 -15.22 3.03
C ALA A 412 -42.15 -15.19 3.86
N TRP A 413 -42.56 -16.31 4.46
CA TRP A 413 -43.87 -16.48 5.13
C TRP A 413 -43.81 -16.89 6.62
N LEU A 414 -42.70 -17.42 7.06
CA LEU A 414 -42.52 -17.93 8.41
C LEU A 414 -41.13 -17.53 8.94
N GLY A 415 -40.90 -16.31 9.30
CA GLY A 415 -39.63 -15.89 9.88
C GLY A 415 -38.85 -17.07 10.45
N ASN A 416 -37.62 -17.15 10.44
CA ASN A 416 -36.68 -18.19 10.87
C ASN A 416 -37.28 -19.58 11.14
N VAL A 417 -37.30 -20.44 10.17
CA VAL A 417 -37.61 -21.86 10.34
C VAL A 417 -36.47 -22.49 11.15
N GLY A 418 -36.78 -22.89 12.37
CA GLY A 418 -36.02 -23.72 13.29
C GLY A 418 -34.51 -23.60 13.37
N ALA A 419 -33.99 -23.44 14.56
CA ALA A 419 -32.55 -23.30 14.85
C ALA A 419 -31.61 -24.40 14.24
N ASN A 420 -32.16 -25.40 13.59
CA ASN A 420 -31.42 -26.55 13.04
C ASN A 420 -31.10 -26.46 11.53
N GLU A 421 -31.47 -25.38 10.83
CA GLU A 421 -31.24 -25.23 9.36
C GLU A 421 -30.19 -24.14 9.02
N PHE A 422 -29.47 -23.65 10.01
CA PHE A 422 -28.37 -22.76 9.76
C PHE A 422 -27.06 -23.55 9.69
N GLU A 423 -26.48 -23.61 8.53
CA GLU A 423 -25.11 -24.07 8.35
C GLU A 423 -24.17 -22.90 8.69
N ILE A 424 -23.57 -22.97 9.87
CA ILE A 424 -22.57 -22.01 10.33
C ILE A 424 -21.23 -22.52 9.85
N GLN A 425 -20.65 -21.87 8.84
CA GLN A 425 -19.27 -22.10 8.44
C GLN A 425 -18.36 -21.24 9.29
N ASN A 426 -17.53 -21.87 10.14
CA ASN A 426 -16.55 -21.16 10.93
C ASN A 426 -15.54 -20.45 10.02
N PRO A 427 -15.03 -19.27 10.41
CA PRO A 427 -14.00 -18.58 9.66
C PRO A 427 -12.75 -19.46 9.57
N THR A 428 -12.18 -19.56 8.38
CA THR A 428 -10.89 -20.25 8.17
C THR A 428 -9.83 -19.20 7.92
N ASN A 429 -8.72 -19.26 8.68
CA ASN A 429 -7.57 -18.39 8.48
C ASN A 429 -7.01 -18.54 7.06
N GLY A 430 -6.29 -17.53 6.60
CA GLY A 430 -5.60 -17.56 5.33
C GLY A 430 -4.45 -18.55 5.31
N SER A 431 -4.09 -19.00 4.11
CA SER A 431 -2.96 -19.90 3.89
C SER A 431 -1.64 -19.19 4.10
N ASP A 432 -0.66 -19.86 4.69
CA ASP A 432 0.71 -19.39 4.80
C ASP A 432 1.49 -19.68 3.51
N ILE A 433 2.30 -18.72 3.08
CA ILE A 433 3.09 -18.80 1.83
C ILE A 433 4.56 -18.81 2.16
N TYR A 434 5.28 -19.80 1.61
CA TYR A 434 6.71 -19.95 1.75
C TYR A 434 7.39 -19.66 0.43
N LEU A 435 8.27 -18.66 0.42
CA LEU A 435 9.01 -18.24 -0.76
C LEU A 435 10.27 -19.10 -0.95
N THR A 436 10.78 -19.18 -2.19
CA THR A 436 12.07 -19.79 -2.51
C THR A 436 13.25 -18.87 -2.22
N VAL A 437 12.97 -17.62 -1.88
CA VAL A 437 13.98 -16.57 -1.65
C VAL A 437 14.79 -16.87 -0.40
N ASP A 438 16.11 -16.82 -0.55
CA ASP A 438 17.06 -16.88 0.55
C ASP A 438 17.24 -15.50 1.17
N ILE A 439 16.92 -15.36 2.48
CA ILE A 439 16.90 -14.07 3.17
C ILE A 439 18.30 -13.42 3.26
N TRP A 440 19.35 -14.22 3.38
CA TRP A 440 20.71 -13.70 3.51
C TRP A 440 21.27 -13.25 2.16
N LEU A 441 21.04 -14.05 1.11
CA LEU A 441 21.38 -13.67 -0.25
C LEU A 441 20.62 -12.42 -0.67
N GLN A 442 19.33 -12.38 -0.43
CA GLN A 442 18.48 -11.21 -0.73
C GLN A 442 19.01 -9.94 -0.05
N ARG A 443 19.36 -10.04 1.24
CA ARG A 443 19.90 -8.90 2.00
C ARG A 443 21.22 -8.39 1.40
N GLU A 444 22.11 -9.30 1.04
CA GLU A 444 23.39 -8.92 0.45
C GLU A 444 23.20 -8.27 -0.92
N VAL A 445 22.34 -8.84 -1.76
CA VAL A 445 22.05 -8.28 -3.09
C VAL A 445 21.34 -6.92 -2.98
N GLU A 446 20.44 -6.73 -2.01
CA GLU A 446 19.82 -5.41 -1.74
C GLU A 446 20.85 -4.36 -1.29
N ARG A 447 21.77 -4.74 -0.42
CA ARG A 447 22.88 -3.88 0.02
C ARG A 447 23.72 -3.43 -1.17
N LEU A 448 24.11 -4.37 -2.03
CA LEU A 448 24.91 -4.10 -3.24
C LEU A 448 24.16 -3.21 -4.23
N ALA A 449 22.88 -3.48 -4.45
CA ALA A 449 22.05 -2.67 -5.34
C ALA A 449 21.92 -1.23 -4.85
N LYS A 450 21.69 -1.03 -3.55
CA LYS A 450 21.59 0.31 -2.95
C LYS A 450 22.91 1.07 -3.05
N GLU A 451 24.00 0.45 -2.67
CA GLU A 451 25.33 1.05 -2.75
C GLU A 451 25.69 1.45 -4.18
N GLN A 452 25.46 0.55 -5.13
CA GLN A 452 25.77 0.83 -6.53
C GLN A 452 24.83 1.85 -7.17
N LEU A 453 23.56 1.91 -6.77
CA LEU A 453 22.63 2.92 -7.22
C LEU A 453 23.16 4.33 -6.95
N GLU A 454 23.73 4.54 -5.75
CA GLU A 454 24.34 5.80 -5.34
C GLU A 454 25.68 6.04 -6.06
N ASN A 455 26.53 5.00 -6.14
CA ASN A 455 27.87 5.10 -6.71
C ASN A 455 27.85 5.50 -8.19
N VAL A 456 26.98 4.91 -9.00
CA VAL A 456 26.87 5.20 -10.45
C VAL A 456 25.81 6.23 -10.78
N LYS A 457 25.10 6.73 -9.79
CA LYS A 457 23.98 7.68 -9.95
C LYS A 457 22.98 7.15 -10.99
N ALA A 458 22.53 5.90 -10.85
CA ALA A 458 21.57 5.31 -11.76
C ALA A 458 20.12 5.67 -11.39
N ASP A 459 19.21 5.59 -12.37
CA ASP A 459 17.79 5.76 -12.09
C ASP A 459 17.24 4.55 -11.34
N ALA A 460 17.63 3.35 -11.77
CA ALA A 460 17.18 2.11 -11.14
C ALA A 460 18.23 1.02 -11.31
N ILE A 461 18.20 0.06 -10.39
CA ILE A 461 18.93 -1.21 -10.50
C ILE A 461 17.94 -2.34 -10.23
N ALA A 462 17.97 -3.35 -11.09
CA ALA A 462 17.24 -4.59 -10.88
C ALA A 462 18.23 -5.77 -10.97
N ILE A 463 18.18 -6.67 -9.99
CA ILE A 463 19.05 -7.84 -9.91
C ILE A 463 18.18 -9.06 -9.62
N LEU A 464 18.38 -10.11 -10.39
CA LEU A 464 17.67 -11.35 -10.25
C LEU A 464 18.69 -12.49 -10.13
N VAL A 465 18.54 -13.33 -9.11
CA VAL A 465 19.33 -14.55 -8.92
C VAL A 465 18.38 -15.75 -8.98
N THR A 466 18.60 -16.62 -9.95
CA THR A 466 17.75 -17.79 -10.20
C THR A 466 18.59 -19.06 -10.10
N ASP A 467 18.06 -20.08 -9.46
CA ASP A 467 18.66 -21.41 -9.43
C ASP A 467 18.55 -22.04 -10.83
N ALA A 468 19.66 -22.47 -11.37
CA ALA A 468 19.72 -22.99 -12.74
C ALA A 468 19.15 -24.41 -12.87
N GLU A 469 19.06 -25.15 -11.78
CA GLU A 469 18.58 -26.53 -11.76
C GLU A 469 17.03 -26.59 -11.79
N ASN A 470 16.37 -25.73 -11.05
CA ASN A 470 14.93 -25.82 -10.81
C ASN A 470 14.12 -24.55 -11.13
N GLY A 471 14.79 -23.49 -11.57
CA GLY A 471 14.15 -22.23 -11.93
C GLY A 471 13.66 -21.40 -10.73
N GLU A 472 14.03 -21.76 -9.50
CA GLU A 472 13.65 -21.02 -8.31
C GLU A 472 14.34 -19.66 -8.24
N VAL A 473 13.54 -18.63 -7.96
CA VAL A 473 14.07 -17.30 -7.66
C VAL A 473 14.65 -17.29 -6.24
N ARG A 474 15.97 -17.15 -6.15
CA ARG A 474 16.71 -17.14 -4.87
C ARG A 474 16.87 -15.71 -4.32
N ALA A 475 16.91 -14.71 -5.20
CA ALA A 475 16.83 -13.31 -4.84
C ALA A 475 16.23 -12.49 -5.98
N SER A 476 15.36 -11.51 -5.67
CA SER A 476 14.85 -10.50 -6.61
C SER A 476 14.92 -9.12 -5.95
N VAL A 477 15.70 -8.23 -6.55
CA VAL A 477 15.98 -6.91 -6.00
C VAL A 477 15.61 -5.83 -6.99
N SER A 478 14.87 -4.85 -6.52
CA SER A 478 14.49 -3.64 -7.26
C SER A 478 14.82 -2.39 -6.44
N ALA A 479 15.77 -1.59 -6.92
CA ALA A 479 16.15 -0.32 -6.32
C ALA A 479 15.77 0.85 -7.25
N PRO A 480 15.28 1.99 -6.72
CA PRO A 480 14.86 2.20 -5.34
C PRO A 480 13.62 1.39 -4.94
N THR A 481 13.45 1.19 -3.64
CA THR A 481 12.33 0.46 -3.02
C THR A 481 11.52 1.37 -2.09
N PHE A 482 10.54 0.85 -1.38
CA PHE A 482 9.61 1.57 -0.50
C PHE A 482 9.46 0.85 0.86
N ASP A 483 8.83 1.51 1.84
CA ASP A 483 8.43 0.88 3.11
C ASP A 483 6.95 0.48 3.04
N PRO A 484 6.60 -0.81 3.07
CA PRO A 484 5.22 -1.27 3.01
C PRO A 484 4.38 -0.87 4.24
N ASN A 485 5.01 -0.58 5.39
CA ASN A 485 4.32 -0.01 6.55
C ASN A 485 3.96 1.46 6.36
N ASN A 486 4.66 2.16 5.46
CA ASN A 486 4.46 3.58 5.16
C ASN A 486 4.39 3.84 3.64
N TYR A 487 3.61 3.04 2.93
CA TYR A 487 3.48 3.12 1.47
C TYR A 487 3.04 4.50 0.95
N ASN A 488 2.33 5.29 1.78
CA ASN A 488 1.92 6.64 1.42
C ASN A 488 3.10 7.61 1.22
N ASP A 489 4.26 7.32 1.79
CA ASP A 489 5.47 8.17 1.62
C ASP A 489 5.89 8.26 0.14
N ALA A 490 5.60 7.25 -0.66
CA ALA A 490 5.84 7.27 -2.11
C ALA A 490 5.05 8.36 -2.85
N TYR A 491 3.91 8.78 -2.31
CA TYR A 491 3.06 9.84 -2.87
C TYR A 491 3.30 11.21 -2.25
N THR A 492 4.22 11.31 -1.29
CA THR A 492 4.56 12.59 -0.65
C THR A 492 5.15 13.55 -1.68
N LEU A 493 4.54 14.73 -1.80
CA LEU A 493 5.02 15.79 -2.67
C LEU A 493 5.98 16.70 -1.91
N ILE A 494 7.14 16.94 -2.53
CA ILE A 494 8.15 17.86 -2.01
C ILE A 494 8.25 19.08 -2.93
N PRO A 495 8.54 20.28 -2.38
CA PRO A 495 8.75 21.46 -3.20
C PRO A 495 9.92 21.27 -4.17
N LEU A 496 9.71 21.64 -5.41
CA LEU A 496 10.77 21.67 -6.42
C LEU A 496 11.56 22.95 -6.27
N GLY A 497 12.83 22.86 -5.85
CA GLY A 497 13.72 23.98 -5.72
C GLY A 497 14.10 24.63 -7.06
N ARG A 498 14.60 25.87 -7.04
CA ARG A 498 15.07 26.58 -8.26
C ARG A 498 16.25 25.88 -8.91
N GLU A 499 17.07 25.19 -8.14
CA GLU A 499 18.21 24.38 -8.57
C GLU A 499 17.81 23.21 -9.46
N ASN A 500 16.56 22.82 -9.48
CA ASN A 500 16.03 21.72 -10.28
C ASN A 500 15.42 22.19 -11.62
N ARG A 501 15.86 23.32 -12.17
CA ARG A 501 15.39 23.84 -13.47
C ARG A 501 15.54 22.83 -14.60
N GLU A 502 16.59 22.02 -14.58
CA GLU A 502 16.79 20.97 -15.58
C GLU A 502 15.66 19.94 -15.61
N ILE A 503 15.06 19.62 -14.46
CA ILE A 503 13.89 18.75 -14.38
C ILE A 503 12.67 19.41 -15.05
N ILE A 504 12.61 20.74 -15.01
CA ILE A 504 11.49 21.53 -15.56
C ILE A 504 11.65 21.73 -17.05
N ASP A 505 12.87 22.08 -17.51
CA ASP A 505 13.16 22.56 -18.85
C ASP A 505 13.71 21.47 -19.77
N ASN A 506 14.31 20.42 -19.21
CA ASN A 506 14.95 19.39 -20.02
C ASN A 506 13.92 18.35 -20.48
N GLN A 507 13.89 18.11 -21.80
CA GLN A 507 13.07 17.07 -22.44
C GLN A 507 13.32 15.68 -21.85
N THR A 508 14.48 15.46 -21.23
CA THR A 508 14.90 14.22 -20.57
C THR A 508 14.01 13.84 -19.37
N TYR A 509 13.36 14.82 -18.75
CA TYR A 509 12.54 14.63 -17.54
C TYR A 509 11.03 14.83 -17.79
N ILE A 510 10.59 14.78 -19.03
CA ILE A 510 9.16 14.92 -19.38
C ILE A 510 8.29 13.88 -18.66
N ASP A 511 8.86 12.72 -18.36
CA ASP A 511 8.16 11.64 -17.70
C ASP A 511 8.04 11.82 -16.17
N ILE A 512 8.70 12.84 -15.59
CA ILE A 512 8.55 13.13 -14.15
C ILE A 512 7.32 14.03 -13.96
N PRO A 513 6.30 13.57 -13.20
CA PRO A 513 5.14 14.39 -12.90
C PRO A 513 5.54 15.61 -12.05
N VAL A 514 5.30 16.81 -12.55
CA VAL A 514 5.46 18.05 -11.80
C VAL A 514 4.07 18.57 -11.43
N TYR A 515 3.89 18.95 -10.18
CA TYR A 515 2.63 19.45 -9.66
C TYR A 515 2.73 20.93 -9.32
N VAL A 516 1.63 21.65 -9.43
CA VAL A 516 1.47 23.03 -8.94
C VAL A 516 0.35 23.05 -7.90
N HIS A 517 0.51 23.88 -6.88
CA HIS A 517 -0.49 24.08 -5.85
C HIS A 517 -1.33 25.30 -6.16
N THR A 518 -2.61 25.09 -6.49
CA THR A 518 -3.57 26.15 -6.82
C THR A 518 -4.91 25.87 -6.16
N GLY A 519 -5.47 26.85 -5.49
CA GLY A 519 -6.80 26.74 -4.87
C GLY A 519 -6.91 25.69 -3.76
N GLY A 520 -5.82 25.39 -3.04
CA GLY A 520 -5.81 24.38 -1.97
C GLY A 520 -5.54 22.94 -2.44
N GLU A 521 -5.41 22.71 -3.74
CA GLU A 521 -5.17 21.37 -4.33
C GLU A 521 -3.90 21.31 -5.17
N TYR A 522 -3.29 20.13 -5.23
CA TYR A 522 -2.18 19.83 -6.12
C TYR A 522 -2.68 19.35 -7.47
N LYS A 523 -2.32 20.04 -8.53
CA LYS A 523 -2.67 19.69 -9.92
C LYS A 523 -1.43 19.38 -10.73
N LEU A 524 -1.55 18.42 -11.64
CA LEU A 524 -0.46 18.11 -12.58
C LEU A 524 -0.21 19.32 -13.48
N ALA A 525 1.03 19.84 -13.47
CA ALA A 525 1.44 21.00 -14.24
C ALA A 525 1.50 20.68 -15.74
N ASN A 526 0.83 21.48 -16.56
CA ASN A 526 1.02 21.45 -18.01
C ASN A 526 2.37 22.07 -18.41
N LEU A 527 2.77 21.96 -19.70
CA LEU A 527 4.07 22.43 -20.17
C LEU A 527 4.28 23.94 -19.97
N THR A 528 3.22 24.73 -20.01
CA THR A 528 3.27 26.18 -19.79
C THR A 528 3.48 26.49 -18.31
N GLU A 529 2.74 25.83 -17.43
CA GLU A 529 2.85 25.99 -15.97
C GLU A 529 4.22 25.52 -15.44
N ARG A 530 4.81 24.50 -16.07
CA ARG A 530 6.17 24.05 -15.74
C ARG A 530 7.20 25.15 -15.94
N LYS A 531 7.02 26.00 -16.95
CA LYS A 531 7.96 27.08 -17.32
C LYS A 531 7.74 28.38 -16.54
N GLN A 532 6.59 28.57 -15.89
CA GLN A 532 6.30 29.77 -15.10
C GLN A 532 7.14 29.81 -13.81
N GLU A 533 8.01 30.78 -13.64
CA GLU A 533 8.89 30.91 -12.46
C GLU A 533 8.18 31.29 -11.17
N ASN A 534 7.06 31.98 -11.27
CA ASN A 534 6.26 32.44 -10.12
C ASN A 534 5.37 31.36 -9.48
N LEU A 535 5.22 30.20 -10.11
CA LEU A 535 4.45 29.08 -9.55
C LEU A 535 5.33 28.20 -8.66
N LYS A 536 4.85 27.90 -7.45
CA LYS A 536 5.44 26.88 -6.58
C LYS A 536 5.18 25.51 -7.19
N LYS A 537 6.24 24.80 -7.54
CA LYS A 537 6.20 23.48 -8.16
C LYS A 537 6.56 22.41 -7.15
N TYR A 538 6.02 21.24 -7.35
CA TYR A 538 6.24 20.07 -6.49
C TYR A 538 6.48 18.84 -7.35
N ILE A 539 7.28 17.94 -6.84
CA ILE A 539 7.50 16.61 -7.40
C ILE A 539 7.26 15.56 -6.32
N ALA A 540 7.03 14.31 -6.73
CA ALA A 540 7.02 13.24 -5.75
C ALA A 540 8.40 13.10 -5.10
N LYS A 541 8.46 12.90 -3.79
CA LYS A 541 9.67 12.60 -3.03
C LYS A 541 10.44 11.44 -3.65
N ASN A 542 9.69 10.46 -4.13
CA ASN A 542 10.21 9.41 -4.99
C ASN A 542 9.82 9.71 -6.44
N ILE A 543 10.81 10.03 -7.29
CA ILE A 543 10.61 10.37 -8.70
C ILE A 543 9.95 9.24 -9.51
N TYR A 544 9.97 8.01 -9.01
CA TYR A 544 9.32 6.85 -9.65
C TYR A 544 7.83 6.73 -9.33
N TRP A 545 7.31 7.52 -8.38
CA TRP A 545 5.90 7.48 -8.00
C TRP A 545 5.46 6.03 -7.73
N ALA A 546 4.27 5.63 -8.20
CA ALA A 546 3.77 4.28 -8.04
C ALA A 546 4.68 3.17 -8.64
N GLN A 547 5.59 3.50 -9.54
CA GLN A 547 6.56 2.53 -10.09
C GLN A 547 7.60 2.07 -9.06
N VAL A 548 7.66 2.68 -7.87
CA VAL A 548 8.51 2.20 -6.78
C VAL A 548 7.98 0.91 -6.17
N PHE A 549 6.66 0.68 -6.25
CA PHE A 549 6.02 -0.49 -5.65
C PHE A 549 6.24 -1.78 -6.42
N VAL A 550 6.42 -1.68 -7.74
CA VAL A 550 6.53 -2.85 -8.62
C VAL A 550 7.93 -3.46 -8.60
N ASP A 551 8.01 -4.77 -8.74
CA ASP A 551 9.27 -5.44 -9.01
C ASP A 551 9.70 -5.20 -10.47
N LYS A 552 10.81 -4.47 -10.63
CA LYS A 552 11.33 -4.09 -11.94
C LYS A 552 11.87 -5.28 -12.74
N ASN A 553 12.19 -6.39 -12.07
CA ASN A 553 12.63 -7.62 -12.71
C ASN A 553 11.53 -8.25 -13.59
N ILE A 554 10.26 -8.01 -13.24
CA ILE A 554 9.12 -8.62 -13.93
C ILE A 554 8.29 -7.61 -14.75
N THR A 555 8.35 -6.31 -14.39
CA THR A 555 7.43 -5.30 -14.96
C THR A 555 8.08 -4.39 -15.98
N VAL A 556 9.40 -4.16 -15.89
CA VAL A 556 10.06 -3.16 -16.73
C VAL A 556 10.72 -3.82 -17.92
N PRO A 557 10.21 -3.58 -19.15
CA PRO A 557 10.85 -4.05 -20.35
C PRO A 557 12.06 -3.17 -20.66
N PHE A 558 13.11 -3.77 -21.11
CA PHE A 558 14.31 -3.08 -21.57
C PHE A 558 14.93 -3.80 -22.78
N GLU A 559 15.71 -3.08 -23.54
CA GLU A 559 16.55 -3.69 -24.56
C GLU A 559 17.79 -4.30 -23.88
N PRO A 560 17.97 -5.64 -23.85
CA PRO A 560 19.08 -6.28 -23.13
C PRO A 560 20.43 -6.06 -23.80
N GLY A 561 20.44 -5.69 -25.09
CA GLY A 561 21.66 -5.48 -25.86
C GLY A 561 22.48 -6.77 -26.01
N SER A 562 23.79 -6.64 -25.93
CA SER A 562 24.73 -7.73 -26.26
C SER A 562 24.68 -8.97 -25.35
N ILE A 563 24.02 -8.94 -24.21
CA ILE A 563 23.80 -10.17 -23.43
C ILE A 563 22.94 -11.18 -24.19
N PHE A 564 22.12 -10.73 -25.13
CA PHE A 564 21.30 -11.56 -25.97
C PHE A 564 22.08 -12.34 -27.03
N LYS A 565 23.29 -11.94 -27.40
CA LYS A 565 24.10 -12.61 -28.40
C LYS A 565 24.41 -14.08 -28.06
N ALA A 566 24.37 -14.43 -26.78
CA ALA A 566 24.47 -15.81 -26.33
C ALA A 566 23.39 -16.69 -26.99
N PHE A 567 22.16 -16.21 -27.07
CA PHE A 567 21.07 -16.95 -27.73
C PHE A 567 21.22 -16.99 -29.24
N THR A 568 21.64 -15.88 -29.87
CA THR A 568 21.90 -15.85 -31.32
C THR A 568 22.95 -16.89 -31.70
N VAL A 569 24.04 -17.00 -30.93
CA VAL A 569 25.11 -17.99 -31.14
C VAL A 569 24.59 -19.40 -30.88
N ALA A 570 23.84 -19.61 -29.78
CA ALA A 570 23.27 -20.93 -29.47
C ALA A 570 22.34 -21.42 -30.59
N ILE A 571 21.48 -20.57 -31.11
CA ILE A 571 20.57 -20.89 -32.22
C ILE A 571 21.41 -21.24 -33.47
N GLY A 572 22.47 -20.49 -33.78
CA GLY A 572 23.34 -20.77 -34.91
C GLY A 572 24.06 -22.10 -34.79
N ILE A 573 24.51 -22.50 -33.61
CA ILE A 573 25.12 -23.79 -33.31
C ILE A 573 24.07 -24.93 -33.43
N ASP A 574 22.92 -24.76 -32.82
CA ASP A 574 21.87 -25.79 -32.75
C ASP A 574 21.26 -26.12 -34.11
N THR A 575 21.27 -25.16 -35.02
CA THR A 575 20.84 -25.33 -36.42
C THR A 575 21.95 -25.75 -37.39
N ASP A 576 23.13 -26.03 -36.87
CA ASP A 576 24.32 -26.37 -37.63
C ASP A 576 24.78 -25.32 -38.66
N GLU A 577 24.34 -24.05 -38.48
CA GLU A 577 24.66 -22.92 -39.37
C GLU A 577 25.98 -22.22 -38.99
N MET A 578 26.58 -22.58 -37.88
CA MET A 578 27.88 -22.08 -37.43
C MET A 578 28.58 -23.02 -36.43
N ASN A 579 29.90 -22.94 -36.39
CA ASN A 579 30.72 -23.50 -35.31
C ASN A 579 31.75 -22.46 -34.84
N PHE A 580 32.35 -22.64 -33.64
CA PHE A 580 33.27 -21.64 -33.08
C PHE A 580 34.60 -21.54 -33.83
N ASP A 581 35.04 -22.57 -34.56
CA ASP A 581 36.33 -22.62 -35.27
C ASP A 581 36.23 -22.03 -36.67
N GLU A 582 35.01 -21.85 -37.20
CA GLU A 582 34.77 -21.23 -38.48
C GLU A 582 35.27 -19.78 -38.52
N ARG A 583 35.99 -19.43 -39.58
CA ARG A 583 36.56 -18.09 -39.72
C ARG A 583 35.80 -17.22 -40.74
N TYR A 584 35.77 -15.96 -40.46
CA TYR A 584 35.17 -14.93 -41.32
C TYR A 584 35.98 -13.62 -41.24
N VAL A 585 36.06 -12.94 -42.39
CA VAL A 585 36.66 -11.59 -42.44
C VAL A 585 35.58 -10.54 -42.12
N ASP A 586 35.78 -9.86 -41.00
CA ASP A 586 34.90 -8.77 -40.57
C ASP A 586 35.45 -7.45 -41.03
N GLU A 587 34.70 -6.75 -41.87
CA GLU A 587 35.03 -5.40 -42.41
C GLU A 587 34.65 -4.24 -41.48
N GLY A 588 34.17 -4.56 -40.27
CA GLY A 588 33.73 -3.57 -39.27
C GLY A 588 32.31 -3.07 -39.45
N SER A 589 31.69 -3.35 -40.62
CA SER A 589 30.29 -2.98 -40.88
C SER A 589 29.66 -3.82 -41.96
N VAL A 590 28.33 -3.92 -41.92
CA VAL A 590 27.52 -4.57 -42.94
C VAL A 590 26.41 -3.62 -43.41
N LYS A 591 26.25 -3.49 -44.74
CA LYS A 591 25.14 -2.71 -45.31
C LYS A 591 23.89 -3.58 -45.44
N VAL A 592 22.77 -3.04 -44.96
CA VAL A 592 21.43 -3.67 -45.03
C VAL A 592 20.50 -2.63 -45.65
N TRP A 593 20.33 -2.69 -46.96
CA TRP A 593 19.58 -1.70 -47.73
C TRP A 593 20.15 -0.27 -47.53
N ILE A 594 19.33 0.61 -46.90
CA ILE A 594 19.72 2.00 -46.59
C ILE A 594 20.43 2.13 -45.22
N TYR A 595 20.49 1.07 -44.44
CA TYR A 595 21.08 1.08 -43.10
C TYR A 595 22.46 0.45 -43.11
N THR A 596 23.32 0.91 -42.22
CA THR A 596 24.64 0.33 -41.98
C THR A 596 24.75 -0.09 -40.53
N ILE A 597 24.87 -1.40 -40.26
CA ILE A 597 25.18 -1.95 -38.96
C ILE A 597 26.69 -1.97 -38.78
N LYS A 598 27.17 -1.43 -37.63
CA LYS A 598 28.61 -1.33 -37.33
C LYS A 598 28.93 -2.09 -36.03
N ASN A 599 30.17 -2.59 -35.95
CA ASN A 599 30.72 -3.05 -34.69
C ASN A 599 30.95 -1.87 -33.74
N ALA A 600 30.85 -2.14 -32.39
CA ALA A 600 31.11 -1.15 -31.36
C ALA A 600 32.61 -0.84 -31.23
N THR A 601 33.48 -1.83 -31.48
CA THR A 601 34.93 -1.74 -31.33
C THR A 601 35.64 -2.19 -32.60
N LYS A 602 36.87 -1.70 -32.78
CA LYS A 602 37.74 -2.10 -33.92
C LYS A 602 38.34 -3.48 -33.74
N THR A 603 38.35 -4.02 -32.52
CA THR A 603 38.84 -5.39 -32.20
C THR A 603 38.11 -6.50 -32.93
N CYS A 604 36.90 -6.22 -33.43
CA CYS A 604 36.13 -7.14 -34.25
C CYS A 604 36.56 -7.21 -35.71
N MET A 605 37.37 -6.24 -36.23
CA MET A 605 37.77 -6.20 -37.63
C MET A 605 38.88 -7.18 -37.89
N GLY A 606 38.85 -7.84 -39.07
CA GLY A 606 39.85 -8.76 -39.52
C GLY A 606 39.35 -10.19 -39.63
N ASN A 607 40.31 -11.12 -39.84
CA ASN A 607 40.01 -12.53 -40.00
C ASN A 607 40.03 -13.26 -38.63
N HIS A 608 38.87 -13.47 -38.07
CA HIS A 608 38.71 -14.09 -36.79
C HIS A 608 37.76 -15.30 -36.85
N ASN A 609 37.64 -16.05 -35.76
CA ASN A 609 36.68 -17.14 -35.66
C ASN A 609 35.40 -16.66 -34.90
N PHE A 610 34.34 -17.46 -34.89
CA PHE A 610 33.08 -17.09 -34.21
C PHE A 610 33.23 -17.02 -32.68
N LEU A 611 34.18 -17.76 -32.09
CA LEU A 611 34.47 -17.61 -30.66
C LEU A 611 34.96 -16.19 -30.32
N HIS A 612 35.89 -15.65 -31.16
CA HIS A 612 36.34 -14.25 -31.01
C HIS A 612 35.18 -13.26 -31.12
N ALA A 613 34.23 -13.49 -32.03
CA ALA A 613 33.06 -12.66 -32.20
C ALA A 613 32.16 -12.63 -30.95
N LEU A 614 32.00 -13.74 -30.26
CA LEU A 614 31.26 -13.81 -29.00
C LEU A 614 32.01 -13.08 -27.86
N VAL A 615 33.32 -13.32 -27.75
CA VAL A 615 34.22 -12.74 -26.74
C VAL A 615 34.21 -11.23 -26.82
N TYR A 616 34.42 -10.63 -27.98
CA TYR A 616 34.50 -9.19 -28.20
C TYR A 616 33.16 -8.55 -28.62
N SER A 617 32.08 -9.32 -28.57
CA SER A 617 30.72 -8.84 -28.79
C SER A 617 30.48 -8.19 -30.17
N CYS A 618 30.95 -8.82 -31.25
CA CYS A 618 30.92 -8.28 -32.62
C CYS A 618 29.48 -8.31 -33.21
N ASN A 619 28.97 -7.19 -33.68
CA ASN A 619 27.60 -7.08 -34.21
C ASN A 619 27.47 -7.69 -35.61
N VAL A 620 28.47 -7.43 -36.49
CA VAL A 620 28.47 -7.91 -37.89
C VAL A 620 28.37 -9.44 -37.97
N TRP A 621 29.05 -10.15 -37.05
CA TRP A 621 28.98 -11.56 -36.96
C TRP A 621 27.58 -12.10 -36.57
N MET A 622 26.91 -11.45 -35.65
CA MET A 622 25.54 -11.82 -35.26
C MET A 622 24.59 -11.70 -36.46
N VAL A 623 24.75 -10.65 -37.26
CA VAL A 623 23.96 -10.49 -38.49
C VAL A 623 24.20 -11.65 -39.45
N LYS A 624 25.45 -12.09 -39.62
CA LYS A 624 25.76 -13.25 -40.49
C LYS A 624 25.13 -14.57 -39.99
N ILE A 625 25.15 -14.79 -38.68
CA ILE A 625 24.50 -15.96 -38.09
C ILE A 625 23.02 -15.98 -38.43
N VAL A 626 22.27 -14.90 -38.10
CA VAL A 626 20.83 -14.91 -38.34
C VAL A 626 20.42 -14.88 -39.79
N GLN A 627 21.29 -14.39 -40.69
CA GLN A 627 21.11 -14.50 -42.16
C GLN A 627 21.15 -15.94 -42.65
N ARG A 628 22.03 -16.78 -42.08
CA ARG A 628 22.10 -18.21 -42.34
C ARG A 628 20.92 -18.96 -41.75
N VAL A 629 20.66 -18.78 -40.44
CA VAL A 629 19.55 -19.39 -39.70
C VAL A 629 18.18 -19.07 -40.32
N GLY A 630 18.02 -17.90 -40.84
CA GLY A 630 16.76 -17.43 -41.40
C GLY A 630 15.74 -16.93 -40.37
N LYS A 631 14.88 -16.05 -40.84
CA LYS A 631 13.96 -15.27 -39.98
C LYS A 631 12.99 -16.15 -39.19
N TYR A 632 12.34 -17.12 -39.86
CA TYR A 632 11.31 -17.94 -39.20
C TYR A 632 11.88 -18.88 -38.15
N VAL A 633 13.01 -19.49 -38.44
CA VAL A 633 13.69 -20.39 -37.47
C VAL A 633 14.16 -19.62 -36.27
N PHE A 634 14.78 -18.47 -36.45
CA PHE A 634 15.24 -17.59 -35.35
C PHE A 634 14.11 -17.22 -34.40
N TYR A 635 12.98 -16.73 -34.92
CA TYR A 635 11.84 -16.35 -34.09
C TYR A 635 11.13 -17.53 -33.44
N ASN A 636 11.13 -18.71 -34.08
CA ASN A 636 10.61 -19.94 -33.45
C ASN A 636 11.39 -20.32 -32.19
N TYR A 637 12.74 -20.25 -32.26
CA TYR A 637 13.56 -20.48 -31.06
C TYR A 637 13.31 -19.45 -29.96
N LEU A 638 13.16 -18.18 -30.32
CA LEU A 638 12.85 -17.12 -29.33
C LEU A 638 11.49 -17.37 -28.65
N GLY A 639 10.48 -17.83 -29.37
CA GLY A 639 9.21 -18.26 -28.81
C GLY A 639 9.36 -19.43 -27.84
N LYS A 640 10.11 -20.48 -28.21
CA LYS A 640 10.39 -21.62 -27.32
C LYS A 640 11.12 -21.21 -26.03
N LEU A 641 11.98 -20.18 -26.11
CA LEU A 641 12.68 -19.59 -24.97
C LEU A 641 11.79 -18.70 -24.07
N GLY A 642 10.49 -18.62 -24.37
CA GLY A 642 9.53 -17.87 -23.54
C GLY A 642 9.56 -16.35 -23.74
N PHE A 643 10.29 -15.84 -24.74
CA PHE A 643 10.24 -14.41 -25.04
C PHE A 643 8.85 -14.07 -25.59
N TRP A 644 8.26 -12.96 -25.09
CA TRP A 644 6.92 -12.43 -25.42
C TRP A 644 5.75 -13.14 -24.77
N GLU A 645 5.96 -14.18 -24.02
CA GLU A 645 4.94 -14.85 -23.22
C GLU A 645 5.10 -14.49 -21.73
N LEU A 646 4.02 -14.63 -20.95
CA LEU A 646 4.12 -14.59 -19.51
C LEU A 646 4.96 -15.78 -19.04
N THR A 647 5.90 -15.54 -18.16
CA THR A 647 6.65 -16.67 -17.53
C THR A 647 5.77 -17.44 -16.55
N GLY A 648 4.72 -16.77 -16.04
CA GLY A 648 3.81 -17.33 -15.06
C GLY A 648 4.39 -17.32 -13.64
N ILE A 649 5.38 -16.44 -13.38
CA ILE A 649 5.85 -16.19 -12.01
C ILE A 649 4.72 -15.67 -11.14
N GLU A 650 4.69 -16.10 -9.89
CA GLU A 650 3.57 -15.83 -8.96
C GLU A 650 3.66 -14.42 -8.35
N LEU A 651 3.71 -13.41 -9.21
CA LEU A 651 3.70 -11.99 -8.86
C LEU A 651 2.66 -11.24 -9.70
N ALA A 652 1.94 -10.32 -9.10
CA ALA A 652 0.73 -9.72 -9.70
C ALA A 652 1.00 -8.84 -10.93
N GLU A 653 2.21 -8.30 -11.05
CA GLU A 653 2.50 -7.24 -12.02
C GLU A 653 3.07 -7.75 -13.34
N GLU A 654 3.24 -9.05 -13.54
CA GLU A 654 3.77 -9.58 -14.77
C GLU A 654 2.89 -9.19 -15.95
N LYS A 655 3.47 -8.65 -17.00
CA LYS A 655 2.76 -8.21 -18.20
C LYS A 655 3.34 -8.86 -19.44
N PRO A 656 2.48 -9.31 -20.37
CA PRO A 656 2.95 -9.82 -21.65
C PRO A 656 3.53 -8.67 -22.48
N TRP A 657 4.62 -8.93 -23.18
CA TRP A 657 5.20 -8.02 -24.13
C TRP A 657 5.00 -8.58 -25.54
N PHE A 658 4.53 -7.72 -26.44
CA PHE A 658 4.18 -8.13 -27.79
C PHE A 658 5.33 -7.92 -28.75
N ILE A 659 5.53 -8.88 -29.64
CA ILE A 659 6.29 -8.68 -30.86
C ILE A 659 5.31 -8.60 -32.05
N ASP A 660 5.67 -7.84 -33.06
CA ASP A 660 4.92 -7.88 -34.33
C ASP A 660 4.95 -9.30 -34.88
N LYS A 661 3.87 -9.70 -35.54
CA LYS A 661 3.83 -10.99 -36.24
C LYS A 661 5.07 -11.12 -37.13
N VAL A 662 5.72 -12.27 -37.12
CA VAL A 662 7.02 -12.51 -37.80
C VAL A 662 7.01 -12.09 -39.27
N ASN A 663 5.88 -12.26 -39.97
CA ASN A 663 5.73 -11.83 -41.36
C ASN A 663 5.77 -10.31 -41.54
N LEU A 664 5.41 -9.52 -40.51
CA LEU A 664 5.40 -8.05 -40.55
C LEU A 664 6.77 -7.45 -40.16
N VAL A 665 7.67 -8.23 -39.59
CA VAL A 665 9.02 -7.75 -39.21
C VAL A 665 9.85 -7.50 -40.48
N SER A 666 10.28 -6.27 -40.65
CA SER A 666 11.16 -5.88 -41.76
C SER A 666 12.52 -6.59 -41.71
N MET A 667 13.19 -6.77 -42.82
CA MET A 667 14.52 -7.40 -42.86
C MET A 667 15.53 -6.58 -42.03
N ALA A 668 15.51 -5.27 -42.08
CA ALA A 668 16.38 -4.42 -41.26
C ALA A 668 16.16 -4.64 -39.75
N ARG A 669 14.90 -4.72 -39.31
CA ARG A 669 14.56 -5.01 -37.91
C ARG A 669 14.99 -6.42 -37.50
N PHE A 670 14.76 -7.42 -38.37
CA PHE A 670 15.20 -8.80 -38.12
C PHE A 670 16.71 -8.88 -37.87
N LEU A 671 17.52 -8.21 -38.73
CA LEU A 671 18.98 -8.24 -38.58
C LEU A 671 19.48 -7.46 -37.36
N ASN A 672 18.78 -6.38 -36.96
CA ASN A 672 19.07 -5.68 -35.72
C ASN A 672 18.72 -6.53 -34.49
N ASN A 673 17.70 -7.39 -34.59
CA ASN A 673 17.31 -8.28 -33.50
C ASN A 673 18.36 -9.35 -33.20
N ALA A 674 19.32 -9.61 -34.12
CA ALA A 674 20.46 -10.49 -33.90
C ALA A 674 21.33 -10.11 -32.68
N PHE A 675 21.36 -8.82 -32.35
CA PHE A 675 22.07 -8.28 -31.17
C PHE A 675 21.14 -7.43 -30.28
N TRP A 676 19.81 -7.67 -30.40
CA TRP A 676 18.71 -7.15 -29.61
C TRP A 676 18.62 -5.62 -29.56
N GLN A 677 18.62 -4.98 -30.73
CA GLN A 677 18.15 -3.60 -30.88
C GLN A 677 16.74 -3.60 -31.50
N GLY A 678 15.81 -2.88 -30.85
CA GLY A 678 14.41 -2.81 -31.29
C GLY A 678 13.50 -3.94 -30.79
N LEU A 679 13.96 -4.75 -29.85
CA LEU A 679 13.16 -5.69 -29.07
C LEU A 679 13.36 -5.45 -27.57
N THR A 680 12.33 -5.70 -26.78
CA THR A 680 12.40 -5.57 -25.33
C THR A 680 12.07 -6.89 -24.65
N THR A 681 12.62 -7.11 -23.48
CA THR A 681 12.35 -8.26 -22.59
C THR A 681 12.41 -7.80 -21.15
N THR A 682 11.82 -8.58 -20.24
CA THR A 682 11.99 -8.39 -18.80
C THR A 682 13.16 -9.22 -18.28
N GLN A 683 13.64 -8.89 -17.07
CA GLN A 683 14.73 -9.67 -16.44
C GLN A 683 14.32 -11.11 -16.18
N ILE A 684 13.06 -11.36 -15.79
CA ILE A 684 12.59 -12.73 -15.50
C ILE A 684 12.54 -13.59 -16.77
N GLN A 685 12.08 -13.04 -17.91
CA GLN A 685 12.13 -13.76 -19.20
C GLN A 685 13.56 -14.08 -19.60
N LEU A 686 14.45 -13.09 -19.44
CA LEU A 686 15.87 -13.27 -19.74
C LEU A 686 16.52 -14.32 -18.83
N ALA A 687 16.20 -14.33 -17.55
CA ALA A 687 16.72 -15.32 -16.59
C ALA A 687 16.26 -16.74 -16.94
N ALA A 688 14.96 -16.93 -17.22
CA ALA A 688 14.43 -18.22 -17.64
C ALA A 688 15.10 -18.73 -18.92
N ALA A 689 15.34 -17.83 -19.89
CA ALA A 689 16.05 -18.18 -21.12
C ALA A 689 17.54 -18.53 -20.86
N TYR A 690 18.23 -17.80 -19.94
CA TYR A 690 19.61 -18.16 -19.55
C TYR A 690 19.68 -19.47 -18.76
N VAL A 691 18.68 -19.76 -17.91
CA VAL A 691 18.55 -21.08 -17.27
C VAL A 691 18.50 -22.18 -18.34
N ALA A 692 17.61 -22.01 -19.34
CA ALA A 692 17.51 -22.98 -20.46
C ALA A 692 18.79 -23.10 -21.30
N LEU A 693 19.64 -22.07 -21.33
CA LEU A 693 20.90 -22.08 -22.08
C LEU A 693 21.99 -22.87 -21.39
N VAL A 694 22.00 -22.93 -20.03
CA VAL A 694 23.13 -23.44 -19.25
C VAL A 694 22.81 -24.69 -18.44
N ASN A 695 21.53 -24.96 -18.17
CA ASN A 695 21.09 -26.21 -17.57
C ASN A 695 21.06 -27.35 -18.61
N TRP A 696 20.33 -28.40 -18.39
CA TRP A 696 20.17 -29.54 -19.31
C TRP A 696 19.31 -29.20 -20.56
N TRP A 697 19.41 -27.91 -21.11
CA TRP A 697 18.70 -27.39 -22.30
C TRP A 697 17.17 -27.38 -22.19
N GLU A 698 16.65 -27.40 -20.97
CA GLU A 698 15.20 -27.39 -20.70
C GLU A 698 14.74 -26.01 -20.26
N TYR A 699 13.68 -25.52 -20.88
CA TYR A 699 13.02 -24.33 -20.40
C TYR A 699 12.22 -24.68 -19.15
N ILE A 700 12.59 -24.10 -18.02
CA ILE A 700 11.93 -24.24 -16.73
C ILE A 700 11.25 -22.92 -16.41
N LYS A 701 9.95 -22.96 -16.09
CA LYS A 701 9.25 -21.77 -15.65
C LYS A 701 9.83 -21.28 -14.32
N PRO A 702 10.18 -20.01 -14.20
CA PRO A 702 10.64 -19.47 -12.92
C PRO A 702 9.52 -19.49 -11.89
N THR A 703 9.85 -19.78 -10.65
CA THR A 703 8.92 -19.73 -9.52
C THR A 703 9.56 -19.02 -8.32
N ILE A 704 8.76 -18.27 -7.58
CA ILE A 704 9.15 -17.65 -6.31
C ILE A 704 8.50 -18.35 -5.11
N ILE A 705 7.64 -19.34 -5.37
CA ILE A 705 6.91 -20.07 -4.35
C ILE A 705 7.56 -21.41 -4.07
N GLY A 706 7.95 -21.63 -2.82
CA GLY A 706 8.43 -22.93 -2.32
C GLY A 706 7.30 -23.82 -1.85
N ASN A 707 6.34 -23.28 -1.11
CA ASN A 707 5.21 -24.03 -0.56
C ASN A 707 4.03 -23.12 -0.19
N ILE A 708 2.84 -23.70 -0.11
CA ILE A 708 1.63 -23.05 0.40
C ILE A 708 0.97 -24.00 1.39
N ILE A 709 0.81 -23.57 2.64
CA ILE A 709 0.19 -24.35 3.70
C ILE A 709 -1.20 -23.78 3.98
N ASP A 710 -2.22 -24.58 3.69
CA ASP A 710 -3.61 -24.22 4.00
C ASP A 710 -3.93 -24.68 5.43
N PRO A 711 -4.44 -23.79 6.33
CA PRO A 711 -4.81 -24.18 7.70
C PRO A 711 -5.88 -25.29 7.79
N SER A 712 -6.69 -25.43 6.74
CA SER A 712 -7.75 -26.47 6.67
C SER A 712 -7.27 -27.80 6.12
N ASN A 713 -6.10 -27.83 5.48
CA ASN A 713 -5.54 -29.01 4.84
C ASN A 713 -4.01 -29.03 5.04
N THR A 714 -3.51 -30.01 5.79
CA THR A 714 -2.08 -30.18 6.08
C THR A 714 -1.29 -30.74 4.90
N GLU A 715 -1.93 -31.09 3.79
CA GLU A 715 -1.24 -31.52 2.59
C GLU A 715 -0.72 -30.32 1.77
N ASN A 716 0.51 -30.41 1.31
CA ASN A 716 1.14 -29.45 0.43
C ASN A 716 0.30 -29.25 -0.83
N SER A 717 -0.34 -28.11 -0.96
CA SER A 717 -1.28 -27.83 -2.05
C SER A 717 -0.60 -27.26 -3.31
N TYR A 718 0.71 -27.03 -3.27
CA TYR A 718 1.45 -26.42 -4.39
C TYR A 718 2.25 -27.46 -5.17
N ASN A 719 1.82 -27.71 -6.40
CA ASN A 719 2.51 -28.64 -7.29
C ASN A 719 3.62 -27.87 -8.05
N LYS A 720 4.85 -28.04 -7.58
CA LYS A 720 6.04 -27.29 -8.00
C LYS A 720 6.56 -27.69 -9.39
N TYR A 721 6.26 -28.89 -9.86
CA TYR A 721 6.84 -29.41 -11.11
C TYR A 721 5.91 -29.16 -12.30
N GLN A 722 6.29 -28.21 -13.15
CA GLN A 722 5.68 -28.02 -14.47
C GLN A 722 6.60 -28.63 -15.54
N ASN A 723 5.96 -29.17 -16.60
CA ASN A 723 6.67 -29.79 -17.72
C ASN A 723 7.79 -28.90 -18.27
N SER A 724 8.99 -29.40 -18.26
CA SER A 724 10.13 -28.80 -18.93
C SER A 724 10.12 -29.14 -20.43
N ASN A 725 10.42 -28.15 -21.27
CA ASN A 725 10.51 -28.38 -22.72
C ASN A 725 11.96 -28.24 -23.16
N LYS A 726 12.48 -29.30 -23.82
CA LYS A 726 13.80 -29.24 -24.45
C LYS A 726 13.83 -28.28 -25.64
N ILE A 727 14.78 -27.34 -25.62
CA ILE A 727 14.91 -26.28 -26.64
C ILE A 727 16.11 -26.50 -27.53
N PHE A 728 17.27 -26.82 -26.93
CA PHE A 728 18.52 -27.01 -27.62
C PHE A 728 19.01 -28.47 -27.57
N LYS A 729 19.99 -28.83 -28.42
CA LYS A 729 20.76 -30.05 -28.30
C LYS A 729 21.75 -29.96 -27.12
N SER A 730 22.11 -31.09 -26.52
CA SER A 730 23.08 -31.13 -25.40
C SER A 730 24.44 -30.54 -25.80
N GLU A 731 24.89 -30.84 -27.00
CA GLU A 731 26.13 -30.37 -27.56
C GLU A 731 26.15 -28.85 -27.71
N THR A 732 25.00 -28.25 -28.03
CA THR A 732 24.85 -26.80 -28.15
C THR A 732 25.06 -26.12 -26.78
N SER A 733 24.45 -26.65 -25.69
CA SER A 733 24.62 -26.10 -24.34
C SER A 733 26.09 -26.20 -23.88
N GLU A 734 26.76 -27.31 -24.13
CA GLU A 734 28.18 -27.47 -23.79
C GLU A 734 29.07 -26.48 -24.56
N GLN A 735 28.82 -26.30 -25.86
CA GLN A 735 29.57 -25.34 -26.66
C GLN A 735 29.32 -23.89 -26.18
N ILE A 736 28.09 -23.53 -25.88
CA ILE A 736 27.77 -22.15 -25.42
C ILE A 736 28.38 -21.89 -24.04
N LYS A 737 28.34 -22.84 -23.11
CA LYS A 737 29.05 -22.74 -21.83
C LYS A 737 30.53 -22.48 -22.04
N LYS A 738 31.20 -23.26 -22.92
CA LYS A 738 32.59 -23.03 -23.30
C LYS A 738 32.82 -21.64 -23.91
N GLY A 739 31.91 -21.17 -24.74
CA GLY A 739 31.93 -19.82 -25.30
C GLY A 739 31.86 -18.74 -24.24
N LEU A 740 30.87 -18.82 -23.33
CA LEU A 740 30.65 -17.83 -22.23
C LEU A 740 31.80 -17.85 -21.21
N PHE A 741 32.41 -19.03 -20.95
CA PHE A 741 33.62 -19.12 -20.14
C PHE A 741 34.79 -18.35 -20.73
N ASN A 742 35.00 -18.48 -22.06
CA ASN A 742 36.02 -17.71 -22.74
C ASN A 742 35.72 -16.19 -22.72
N VAL A 743 34.45 -15.80 -22.79
CA VAL A 743 34.05 -14.36 -22.70
C VAL A 743 34.59 -13.73 -21.43
N ILE A 744 34.36 -14.31 -20.24
CA ILE A 744 34.77 -13.71 -18.96
C ILE A 744 36.28 -13.83 -18.70
N ASN A 745 36.94 -14.88 -19.22
CA ASN A 745 38.35 -15.13 -18.95
C ASN A 745 39.33 -14.47 -19.93
N THR A 746 38.90 -14.22 -21.14
CA THR A 746 39.80 -13.68 -22.21
C THR A 746 39.52 -12.24 -22.57
N ASN A 747 38.33 -11.72 -22.34
CA ASN A 747 38.03 -10.30 -22.60
C ASN A 747 38.52 -9.40 -21.46
N PRO A 748 39.55 -8.55 -21.68
CA PRO A 748 40.07 -7.66 -20.64
C PRO A 748 39.04 -6.70 -20.03
N GLU A 749 38.01 -6.34 -20.81
CA GLU A 749 36.93 -5.48 -20.34
C GLU A 749 36.10 -6.14 -19.23
N LEU A 750 36.11 -7.50 -19.12
CA LEU A 750 35.37 -8.24 -18.09
C LEU A 750 36.21 -8.56 -16.83
N SER A 751 37.44 -8.07 -16.74
CA SER A 751 38.29 -8.29 -15.56
C SER A 751 37.66 -7.86 -14.24
N SER A 752 36.83 -6.79 -14.25
CA SER A 752 36.08 -6.31 -13.09
C SER A 752 35.03 -7.30 -12.56
N ALA A 753 34.54 -8.21 -13.41
CA ALA A 753 33.55 -9.22 -13.09
C ALA A 753 34.16 -10.59 -12.76
N ASN A 754 35.42 -10.82 -13.15
CA ASN A 754 36.09 -12.11 -13.05
C ASN A 754 36.64 -12.37 -11.64
N LEU A 755 36.57 -13.64 -11.21
CA LEU A 755 37.24 -14.18 -10.04
C LEU A 755 38.22 -15.27 -10.49
N SER A 756 39.51 -14.98 -10.34
CA SER A 756 40.58 -15.89 -10.75
C SER A 756 40.42 -17.25 -10.12
N GLY A 757 40.53 -18.32 -10.93
CA GLY A 757 40.41 -19.70 -10.46
C GLY A 757 38.97 -20.23 -10.28
N GLN A 758 37.97 -19.41 -10.48
CA GLN A 758 36.55 -19.82 -10.38
C GLN A 758 35.92 -20.10 -11.74
N LYS A 759 34.98 -21.05 -11.76
CA LYS A 759 34.22 -21.39 -12.97
C LYS A 759 33.05 -20.41 -13.12
N LEU A 760 33.25 -19.36 -13.89
CA LEU A 760 32.24 -18.36 -14.18
C LEU A 760 31.96 -18.28 -15.68
N TRP A 761 30.74 -18.05 -16.05
CA TRP A 761 30.32 -17.80 -17.42
C TRP A 761 29.58 -16.48 -17.45
N ALA A 762 29.85 -15.64 -18.45
CA ALA A 762 29.16 -14.37 -18.47
C ALA A 762 29.07 -13.76 -19.86
N LYS A 763 28.10 -12.85 -20.00
CA LYS A 763 27.99 -11.92 -21.10
C LYS A 763 27.57 -10.56 -20.62
N SER A 764 28.25 -9.54 -21.09
CA SER A 764 27.92 -8.15 -20.80
C SER A 764 27.17 -7.49 -21.94
N GLY A 765 26.43 -6.43 -21.62
CA GLY A 765 25.72 -5.61 -22.60
C GLY A 765 25.62 -4.14 -22.20
N THR A 766 25.61 -3.30 -23.20
CA THR A 766 25.25 -1.88 -23.09
C THR A 766 24.26 -1.58 -24.20
N ALA A 767 23.06 -1.20 -23.83
CA ALA A 767 22.01 -0.85 -24.79
C ALA A 767 21.71 0.65 -24.72
N GLN A 768 21.61 1.31 -25.89
CA GLN A 768 21.19 2.70 -25.96
C GLN A 768 19.69 2.83 -25.68
N ILE A 769 19.30 3.87 -24.99
CA ILE A 769 17.88 4.12 -24.68
C ILE A 769 17.27 4.92 -25.83
N SER A 770 16.15 4.42 -26.36
CA SER A 770 15.35 5.12 -27.35
C SER A 770 14.44 6.13 -26.66
N PHE A 771 14.43 7.35 -27.16
CA PHE A 771 13.51 8.41 -26.74
C PHE A 771 12.87 9.06 -27.97
N ARG A 772 11.56 9.13 -28.04
CA ARG A 772 10.78 9.64 -29.18
C ARG A 772 11.19 9.02 -30.52
N GLY A 773 11.41 7.71 -30.52
CA GLY A 773 11.75 6.95 -31.75
C GLY A 773 13.18 7.12 -32.23
N ARG A 774 14.08 7.73 -31.43
CA ARG A 774 15.51 7.89 -31.76
C ARG A 774 16.39 7.45 -30.60
N TYR A 775 17.45 6.71 -30.89
CA TYR A 775 18.46 6.36 -29.88
C TYR A 775 19.23 7.62 -29.48
N GLN A 776 19.31 7.84 -28.21
CA GLN A 776 20.02 8.95 -27.60
C GLN A 776 21.49 8.59 -27.38
N ARG A 777 22.35 9.61 -27.29
CA ARG A 777 23.79 9.46 -27.06
C ARG A 777 24.21 10.29 -25.85
N GLY A 778 25.28 9.87 -25.19
CA GLY A 778 25.83 10.58 -24.03
C GLY A 778 25.57 9.89 -22.72
N GLU A 779 26.07 10.46 -21.64
CA GLU A 779 25.93 9.95 -20.30
C GLU A 779 24.46 9.89 -19.88
N GLY A 780 24.08 8.84 -19.13
CA GLY A 780 22.70 8.62 -18.70
C GLY A 780 21.73 8.20 -19.80
N TRP A 781 22.19 7.83 -21.03
CA TRP A 781 21.34 7.34 -22.11
C TRP A 781 21.61 5.90 -22.50
N THR A 782 22.14 5.13 -21.56
CA THR A 782 22.38 3.70 -21.73
C THR A 782 21.78 2.90 -20.59
N ASN A 783 21.50 1.63 -20.87
CA ASN A 783 21.27 0.60 -19.88
C ASN A 783 22.55 -0.25 -19.78
N GLY A 784 23.09 -0.43 -18.59
CA GLY A 784 24.12 -1.40 -18.32
C GLY A 784 23.48 -2.75 -18.00
N THR A 785 23.85 -3.81 -18.70
CA THR A 785 23.32 -5.16 -18.49
C THR A 785 24.43 -6.18 -18.33
N PHE A 786 24.16 -7.17 -17.49
CA PHE A 786 25.07 -8.28 -17.29
C PHE A 786 24.28 -9.55 -16.99
N ALA A 787 24.62 -10.64 -17.66
CA ALA A 787 24.12 -11.96 -17.35
C ALA A 787 25.31 -12.86 -17.08
N GLY A 788 25.36 -13.42 -15.88
CA GLY A 788 26.41 -14.30 -15.44
C GLY A 788 25.87 -15.57 -14.85
N VAL A 789 26.68 -16.64 -14.91
CA VAL A 789 26.36 -17.93 -14.33
C VAL A 789 27.52 -18.31 -13.39
N ILE A 790 27.16 -18.81 -12.24
CA ILE A 790 28.08 -19.18 -11.16
C ILE A 790 27.98 -20.66 -10.92
N SER A 791 29.10 -21.33 -10.76
CA SER A 791 29.16 -22.77 -10.50
C SER A 791 30.21 -23.12 -9.46
N THR A 792 29.90 -24.16 -8.69
CA THR A 792 30.90 -24.92 -7.92
C THR A 792 31.40 -26.11 -8.74
N GLU A 793 30.51 -26.95 -9.23
CA GLU A 793 30.82 -28.07 -10.13
C GLU A 793 30.03 -28.00 -11.46
N ASP A 794 28.72 -27.76 -11.35
CA ASP A 794 27.77 -27.50 -12.43
C ASP A 794 27.14 -26.09 -12.33
N PRO A 795 26.56 -25.55 -13.40
CA PRO A 795 25.83 -24.28 -13.35
C PRO A 795 24.79 -24.28 -12.23
N ARG A 796 25.00 -23.44 -11.18
CA ARG A 796 24.11 -23.41 -10.02
C ARG A 796 23.21 -22.17 -9.98
N TYR A 797 23.79 -21.01 -10.27
CA TYR A 797 23.05 -19.75 -10.19
C TYR A 797 23.20 -18.95 -11.47
N VAL A 798 22.07 -18.46 -11.99
CA VAL A 798 22.02 -17.44 -13.05
C VAL A 798 21.77 -16.09 -12.40
N VAL A 799 22.64 -15.13 -12.64
CA VAL A 799 22.57 -13.77 -12.09
C VAL A 799 22.38 -12.78 -13.22
N ASN A 800 21.24 -12.11 -13.25
CA ASN A 800 20.95 -11.06 -14.22
C ASN A 800 20.93 -9.71 -13.53
N ILE A 801 21.65 -8.74 -14.10
CA ILE A 801 21.78 -7.39 -13.57
C ILE A 801 21.36 -6.40 -14.66
N TRP A 802 20.50 -5.47 -14.32
CA TRP A 802 20.12 -4.34 -15.15
C TRP A 802 20.25 -3.05 -14.39
N ILE A 803 20.95 -2.07 -14.98
CA ILE A 803 21.19 -0.74 -14.43
C ILE A 803 20.65 0.27 -15.42
N ARG A 804 19.63 1.01 -15.00
CA ARG A 804 18.99 2.03 -15.84
C ARG A 804 19.72 3.35 -15.72
N ARG A 805 20.19 3.85 -16.87
CA ARG A 805 20.75 5.21 -16.99
C ARG A 805 21.85 5.54 -15.96
N PRO A 806 22.93 4.73 -15.88
CA PRO A 806 24.06 5.10 -15.05
C PRO A 806 24.72 6.38 -15.60
N ARG A 807 25.00 7.34 -14.72
CA ARG A 807 25.45 8.68 -15.16
C ARG A 807 26.91 8.97 -14.91
N LYS A 808 27.52 8.27 -13.97
CA LYS A 808 28.98 8.38 -13.75
C LYS A 808 29.82 7.51 -14.69
N SER A 809 29.18 6.54 -15.35
CA SER A 809 29.83 5.66 -16.31
C SER A 809 28.84 5.06 -17.26
N GLN A 810 29.14 5.10 -18.55
CA GLN A 810 28.30 4.50 -19.60
C GLN A 810 28.55 2.99 -19.78
N TRP A 811 29.64 2.48 -19.23
CA TRP A 811 30.11 1.14 -19.50
C TRP A 811 29.74 0.15 -18.40
N TRP A 812 29.18 -0.99 -18.78
CA TRP A 812 28.82 -2.07 -17.89
C TRP A 812 30.01 -2.57 -17.03
N GLY A 813 31.25 -2.51 -17.54
CA GLY A 813 32.45 -2.97 -16.83
C GLY A 813 32.70 -2.25 -15.51
N SER A 814 32.34 -0.96 -15.43
CA SER A 814 32.43 -0.17 -14.20
C SER A 814 31.11 -0.09 -13.42
N THR A 815 30.02 -0.66 -13.95
CA THR A 815 28.69 -0.58 -13.33
C THR A 815 28.19 -1.96 -12.87
N ALA A 816 27.85 -2.86 -13.79
CA ALA A 816 27.27 -4.17 -13.49
C ALA A 816 28.31 -5.25 -13.17
N GLY A 817 29.51 -5.20 -13.76
CA GLY A 817 30.58 -6.17 -13.54
C GLY A 817 31.00 -6.30 -12.06
N PRO A 818 31.30 -5.19 -11.36
CA PRO A 818 31.63 -5.24 -9.93
C PRO A 818 30.55 -5.85 -9.04
N ILE A 819 29.26 -5.60 -9.36
CA ILE A 819 28.14 -6.20 -8.63
C ILE A 819 28.15 -7.71 -8.82
N PHE A 820 28.24 -8.17 -10.07
CA PHE A 820 28.30 -9.62 -10.35
C PHE A 820 29.44 -10.29 -9.59
N ARG A 821 30.64 -9.70 -9.60
CA ARG A 821 31.80 -10.25 -8.89
C ARG A 821 31.53 -10.41 -7.40
N GLN A 822 30.94 -9.42 -6.76
CA GLN A 822 30.63 -9.49 -5.33
C GLN A 822 29.54 -10.54 -5.02
N ILE A 823 28.49 -10.63 -5.86
CA ILE A 823 27.47 -11.67 -5.73
C ILE A 823 28.10 -13.07 -5.94
N ALA A 824 28.96 -13.24 -6.96
CA ALA A 824 29.66 -14.49 -7.21
C ALA A 824 30.57 -14.88 -6.03
N GLN A 825 31.32 -13.94 -5.49
CA GLN A 825 32.17 -14.17 -4.33
C GLN A 825 31.34 -14.57 -3.11
N TYR A 826 30.22 -13.88 -2.88
CA TYR A 826 29.30 -14.21 -1.78
C TYR A 826 28.75 -15.64 -1.94
N LEU A 827 28.18 -15.99 -3.09
CA LEU A 827 27.58 -17.31 -3.34
C LEU A 827 28.61 -18.43 -3.24
N LEU A 828 29.79 -18.26 -3.81
CA LEU A 828 30.87 -19.26 -3.73
C LEU A 828 31.35 -19.46 -2.28
N THR A 829 31.30 -18.44 -1.43
CA THR A 829 31.65 -18.55 0.00
C THR A 829 30.47 -19.08 0.82
N TYR A 830 29.26 -18.80 0.38
CA TYR A 830 28.03 -19.13 1.09
C TYR A 830 27.65 -20.60 0.95
N ASP A 831 27.88 -21.20 -0.25
CA ASP A 831 27.60 -22.62 -0.53
C ASP A 831 28.71 -23.59 -0.06
N LEU A 832 29.86 -23.06 0.33
CA LEU A 832 30.94 -23.81 0.99
C LEU A 832 30.69 -23.92 2.51
#